data_5becfe4c9d90f4aa1743c34ecc0831de
#
_entry.id   5becfe4c9d90f4aa1743c34ecc0831de
#
_cell.length_a   1.000
_cell.length_b   1.000
_cell.length_c   1.000
_cell.angle_alpha   90.00
_cell.angle_beta   90.00
_cell.angle_gamma   90.00
#
_symmetry.space_group_name_H-M   'P 1'
#
loop_
_entity.id
_entity.type
_entity.pdbx_description
1 polymer ?
#
loop_
_entity_poly.entity_id
_entity_poly.type
_entity_poly.pdbx_seq_one_letter_code
_entity_poly.pdbx_strand_id
1 'polypeptide(L)'
;MTRCFRLLHGLLAATAVLLAAHVVVILFTGGYAVRGLGVRIGGHRVLAPVIVLIAVALARRFVRYRAGASVRFFAPPAAATVFLTCLLVYLANGQTIWSGDTLPARYLPLSILREGNFDLDEFPFLQDPRKFPNQWFIRYANGHVVSDYPVGAALLALPFYVPSALGTVAAETRLVEELEKLAAATIVALSAAVLYLTLRRLTTASAALLVTAAYALGTTSLSESSQALWQHGASQLGLAAALYCLVRGRQQPHWTAFAGLPLAFAIISRPSDLLIALPLGLYVLIHRPRQVAGFLLAGLPVGAFQLWYNATTFGNPFRVQFFFSMTTAIHDLPSGAGVWTTPVWDGLRGVLLSPARGLLVYSPFVLFSALGMLLVWRRGGDRLLRYAAPGVVAIVLLYSRWVNWWGGSSYGPRLLADLSPVLALFIYPVVPILARSRALRMAFIALVAWSVGAHAIGAFVDDRSWNWNGNMVVDRFPERLWSWSDNQLVNPPRDAFHRAVIAARRLPTSRNAPQLLSASYRSDSPASVVIDCGQTLQLSVGATNVGRAAWLAQSARERGLVRLGWRWYRDGRSLPLAEGRVLLGAAVLPGESHEFRASITPPREPGAYVLEVGLLDEWVMWFAERGTPPIRLAVTVGSAPVLPERADALPAMIHELRVAADHVPRLAVSTDRSRYRPGDVLRVALDGSAAGRSWTVDAYLMLWGPGGRRWFYDGRHIVRARECQWTPLARAVALPDGHRRRVVLDLPTAELPVGSYTWHLLLTEVDGYRIVAAAETSFELTSAKTAVNGWQGGSVEAELNHRDRDLPGQPRVARRADLGQR
;
A
#
# COMPACT_ATOMS: atom_id res chain seq x y z
N MET A 1 32.87 40.96 16.72
CA MET A 1 31.53 40.65 17.26
C MET A 1 31.13 41.73 18.25
N THR A 2 30.06 42.50 18.01
CA THR A 2 29.54 43.46 18.96
C THR A 2 29.09 42.74 20.26
N ARG A 3 29.04 43.42 21.40
CA ARG A 3 28.60 42.84 22.68
C ARG A 3 27.24 42.18 22.57
N CYS A 4 26.32 42.76 21.79
CA CYS A 4 24.99 42.24 21.55
C CYS A 4 25.00 40.87 20.84
N PHE A 5 25.83 40.65 19.81
CA PHE A 5 25.96 39.38 19.13
C PHE A 5 26.55 38.26 20.01
N ARG A 6 27.47 38.62 20.93
CA ARG A 6 28.03 37.67 21.90
C ARG A 6 26.97 37.24 22.93
N LEU A 7 26.19 38.17 23.46
CA LEU A 7 25.10 37.88 24.38
C LEU A 7 24.04 37.02 23.72
N LEU A 8 23.58 37.38 22.53
CA LEU A 8 22.59 36.59 21.77
C LEU A 8 23.09 35.16 21.48
N HIS A 9 24.34 35.03 21.07
CA HIS A 9 24.95 33.72 20.84
C HIS A 9 25.05 32.90 22.14
N GLY A 10 25.35 33.55 23.27
CA GLY A 10 25.42 32.91 24.59
C GLY A 10 24.02 32.43 25.05
N LEU A 11 22.99 33.27 24.92
CA LEU A 11 21.60 32.92 25.25
C LEU A 11 21.11 31.73 24.40
N LEU A 12 21.33 31.77 23.08
CA LEU A 12 20.98 30.66 22.21
C LEU A 12 21.76 29.37 22.54
N ALA A 13 23.00 29.49 23.06
CA ALA A 13 23.75 28.33 23.53
C ALA A 13 23.16 27.73 24.80
N ALA A 14 22.82 28.56 25.79
CA ALA A 14 22.19 28.13 27.04
C ALA A 14 20.84 27.45 26.75
N THR A 15 20.02 28.07 25.90
CA THR A 15 18.73 27.49 25.47
C THR A 15 18.92 26.11 24.78
N ALA A 16 19.94 25.97 23.92
CA ALA A 16 20.21 24.70 23.27
C ALA A 16 20.63 23.62 24.29
N VAL A 17 21.43 23.93 25.29
CA VAL A 17 21.84 22.97 26.33
C VAL A 17 20.64 22.54 27.17
N LEU A 18 19.78 23.45 27.58
CA LEU A 18 18.58 23.14 28.36
C LEU A 18 17.61 22.28 27.59
N LEU A 19 17.39 22.58 26.29
CA LEU A 19 16.53 21.78 25.42
C LEU A 19 17.12 20.36 25.18
N ALA A 20 18.42 20.28 24.98
CA ALA A 20 19.08 18.98 24.82
C ALA A 20 18.97 18.13 26.09
N ALA A 21 19.20 18.72 27.27
CA ALA A 21 18.99 18.03 28.55
C ALA A 21 17.54 17.56 28.73
N HIS A 22 16.56 18.44 28.41
CA HIS A 22 15.14 18.09 28.43
C HIS A 22 14.82 16.90 27.50
N VAL A 23 15.32 16.90 26.27
CA VAL A 23 15.16 15.79 25.32
C VAL A 23 15.75 14.49 25.86
N VAL A 24 16.97 14.55 26.40
CA VAL A 24 17.65 13.38 26.99
C VAL A 24 16.81 12.77 28.10
N VAL A 25 16.30 13.58 29.04
CA VAL A 25 15.43 13.09 30.13
C VAL A 25 14.21 12.36 29.58
N ILE A 26 13.51 12.95 28.59
CA ILE A 26 12.33 12.31 27.98
C ILE A 26 12.71 10.98 27.32
N LEU A 27 13.83 10.91 26.59
CA LEU A 27 14.27 9.71 25.88
C LEU A 27 14.52 8.52 26.82
N PHE A 28 15.02 8.77 28.04
CA PHE A 28 15.29 7.72 29.01
C PHE A 28 14.10 7.36 29.87
N THR A 29 13.21 8.31 30.17
CA THR A 29 12.11 8.12 31.13
C THR A 29 10.73 7.91 30.49
N GLY A 30 10.59 8.13 29.17
CA GLY A 30 9.30 8.16 28.49
C GLY A 30 8.48 9.42 28.77
N GLY A 31 9.01 10.32 29.60
CA GLY A 31 8.37 11.57 30.03
C GLY A 31 8.44 11.77 31.53
N TYR A 32 8.33 13.01 31.97
CA TYR A 32 8.37 13.38 33.38
C TYR A 32 7.43 14.55 33.70
N ALA A 33 7.07 14.68 34.97
CA ALA A 33 6.37 15.84 35.50
C ALA A 33 6.89 16.13 36.90
N VAL A 34 7.47 17.33 37.10
CA VAL A 34 7.96 17.81 38.36
C VAL A 34 7.09 18.99 38.80
N ARG A 35 6.62 18.97 40.03
CA ARG A 35 5.88 20.08 40.65
C ARG A 35 6.77 20.74 41.68
N GLY A 36 7.03 22.04 41.58
CA GLY A 36 7.78 22.83 42.55
C GLY A 36 7.43 24.32 42.43
N LEU A 37 7.41 25.04 43.57
CA LEU A 37 7.15 26.48 43.64
C LEU A 37 5.87 26.94 42.89
N GLY A 38 4.81 26.11 42.89
CA GLY A 38 3.55 26.43 42.19
C GLY A 38 3.60 26.22 40.64
N VAL A 39 4.73 25.80 40.10
CA VAL A 39 4.90 25.56 38.65
C VAL A 39 5.00 24.05 38.41
N ARG A 40 4.29 23.55 37.39
CA ARG A 40 4.43 22.18 36.86
C ARG A 40 5.33 22.23 35.64
N ILE A 41 6.49 21.63 35.72
CA ILE A 41 7.42 21.43 34.60
C ILE A 41 7.36 19.98 34.23
N GLY A 42 7.10 19.68 32.94
CA GLY A 42 7.05 18.31 32.47
C GLY A 42 7.08 18.24 30.95
N GLY A 43 7.41 17.05 30.44
CA GLY A 43 7.43 16.78 29.03
C GLY A 43 7.21 15.30 28.74
N HIS A 44 6.37 14.99 27.76
CA HIS A 44 6.11 13.65 27.26
C HIS A 44 6.29 13.55 25.74
N ARG A 45 6.76 14.63 25.11
CA ARG A 45 6.95 14.74 23.67
C ARG A 45 8.37 15.18 23.35
N VAL A 46 9.03 14.44 22.45
CA VAL A 46 10.40 14.72 22.01
C VAL A 46 10.43 15.67 20.81
N LEU A 47 9.47 15.55 19.89
CA LEU A 47 9.51 16.31 18.63
C LEU A 47 9.51 17.82 18.83
N ALA A 48 8.66 18.35 19.69
CA ALA A 48 8.56 19.79 19.90
C ALA A 48 9.88 20.41 20.40
N PRO A 49 10.53 19.93 21.47
CA PRO A 49 11.81 20.47 21.92
C PRO A 49 12.95 20.23 20.91
N VAL A 50 12.93 19.13 20.13
CA VAL A 50 13.89 18.88 19.05
C VAL A 50 13.72 19.90 17.92
N ILE A 51 12.50 20.22 17.50
CA ILE A 51 12.19 21.25 16.50
C ILE A 51 12.76 22.59 16.95
N VAL A 52 12.52 22.99 18.21
CA VAL A 52 13.04 24.23 18.78
C VAL A 52 14.57 24.21 18.85
N LEU A 53 15.18 23.08 19.22
CA LEU A 53 16.63 22.89 19.28
C LEU A 53 17.26 23.10 17.87
N ILE A 54 16.67 22.54 16.83
CA ILE A 54 17.12 22.71 15.45
C ILE A 54 16.98 24.16 15.01
N ALA A 55 15.86 24.82 15.32
CA ALA A 55 15.64 26.22 15.02
C ALA A 55 16.68 27.12 15.72
N VAL A 56 16.98 26.83 16.99
CA VAL A 56 18.04 27.54 17.77
C VAL A 56 19.43 27.28 17.12
N ALA A 57 19.74 26.07 16.69
CA ALA A 57 20.98 25.74 16.00
C ALA A 57 21.14 26.52 14.69
N LEU A 58 20.07 26.62 13.89
CA LEU A 58 20.03 27.43 12.66
C LEU A 58 20.19 28.92 12.96
N ALA A 59 19.50 29.44 13.98
CA ALA A 59 19.61 30.81 14.42
C ALA A 59 21.04 31.16 14.89
N ARG A 60 21.66 30.27 15.69
CA ARG A 60 23.08 30.42 16.11
C ARG A 60 24.04 30.49 14.92
N ARG A 61 23.77 29.63 13.92
CA ARG A 61 24.55 29.61 12.70
C ARG A 61 24.41 30.89 11.89
N PHE A 62 23.19 31.41 11.76
CA PHE A 62 22.93 32.70 11.12
C PHE A 62 23.64 33.87 11.82
N VAL A 63 23.56 33.91 13.16
CA VAL A 63 24.25 34.93 13.99
C VAL A 63 25.76 34.89 13.76
N ARG A 64 26.37 33.69 13.72
CA ARG A 64 27.81 33.54 13.44
C ARG A 64 28.18 33.97 12.03
N TYR A 65 27.37 33.64 11.04
CA TYR A 65 27.57 34.04 9.64
C TYR A 65 27.58 35.59 9.53
N ARG A 66 26.60 36.24 10.11
CA ARG A 66 26.49 37.71 10.12
C ARG A 66 27.65 38.38 10.89
N ALA A 67 28.20 37.69 11.87
CA ALA A 67 29.33 38.19 12.67
C ALA A 67 30.71 37.95 12.00
N GLY A 68 30.79 37.45 10.79
CA GLY A 68 32.03 37.18 10.05
C GLY A 68 32.92 36.10 10.64
N ALA A 69 32.44 35.30 11.57
CA ALA A 69 33.23 34.23 12.19
C ALA A 69 33.38 33.03 11.22
N SER A 70 34.63 32.70 10.88
CA SER A 70 34.92 31.49 10.10
C SER A 70 34.62 30.24 10.92
N VAL A 71 33.66 29.44 10.51
CA VAL A 71 33.35 28.16 11.14
C VAL A 71 34.11 27.06 10.40
N ARG A 72 35.31 26.75 10.84
CA ARG A 72 36.07 25.58 10.39
C ARG A 72 35.89 24.45 11.39
N PHE A 73 34.83 23.61 11.22
CA PHE A 73 34.81 22.24 11.78
C PHE A 73 33.73 21.37 11.09
N PHE A 74 34.15 20.24 10.56
CA PHE A 74 33.49 18.96 10.22
C PHE A 74 32.42 18.84 9.11
N ALA A 75 32.01 19.81 8.40
CA ALA A 75 31.31 19.65 7.10
C ALA A 75 31.33 20.98 6.36
N PRO A 76 31.24 21.00 5.01
CA PRO A 76 31.02 22.27 4.31
C PRO A 76 29.82 22.97 4.95
N PRO A 77 29.93 24.24 5.33
CA PRO A 77 28.87 24.97 6.03
C PRO A 77 27.47 24.80 5.42
N ALA A 78 27.40 24.71 4.09
CA ALA A 78 26.17 24.57 3.35
C ALA A 78 25.48 23.20 3.53
N ALA A 79 26.19 22.07 3.54
CA ALA A 79 25.58 20.74 3.70
C ALA A 79 24.93 20.58 5.08
N ALA A 80 25.56 21.09 6.15
CA ALA A 80 24.95 21.08 7.48
C ALA A 80 23.69 21.96 7.53
N THR A 81 23.70 23.09 6.81
CA THR A 81 22.51 23.95 6.71
C THR A 81 21.36 23.23 5.96
N VAL A 82 21.67 22.56 4.83
CA VAL A 82 20.70 21.73 4.11
C VAL A 82 20.13 20.65 5.02
N PHE A 83 20.99 19.91 5.71
CA PHE A 83 20.55 18.87 6.66
C PHE A 83 19.59 19.44 7.71
N LEU A 84 19.99 20.47 8.45
CA LEU A 84 19.17 21.04 9.52
C LEU A 84 17.87 21.68 9.01
N THR A 85 17.92 22.32 7.83
CA THR A 85 16.71 22.89 7.22
C THR A 85 15.74 21.81 6.78
N CYS A 86 16.20 20.75 6.11
CA CYS A 86 15.36 19.61 5.73
C CYS A 86 14.78 18.93 6.98
N LEU A 87 15.60 18.69 7.99
CA LEU A 87 15.16 18.07 9.23
C LEU A 87 14.09 18.93 9.93
N LEU A 88 14.28 20.25 10.00
CA LEU A 88 13.29 21.15 10.56
C LEU A 88 11.96 21.09 9.80
N VAL A 89 12.00 21.14 8.46
CA VAL A 89 10.80 21.07 7.62
C VAL A 89 10.08 19.71 7.79
N TYR A 90 10.83 18.62 7.81
CA TYR A 90 10.27 17.28 7.95
C TYR A 90 9.61 17.03 9.31
N LEU A 91 10.11 17.66 10.37
CA LEU A 91 9.55 17.55 11.72
C LEU A 91 8.44 18.58 12.00
N ALA A 92 8.30 19.63 11.17
CA ALA A 92 7.46 20.79 11.44
C ALA A 92 5.96 20.47 11.58
N ASN A 93 5.47 19.34 11.03
CA ASN A 93 4.09 18.89 11.23
C ASN A 93 3.83 18.31 12.64
N GLY A 94 4.87 18.01 13.43
CA GLY A 94 4.77 17.53 14.81
C GLY A 94 4.09 16.20 15.01
N GLN A 95 3.94 15.40 13.95
CA GLN A 95 3.25 14.10 13.96
C GLN A 95 3.94 13.07 13.09
N THR A 96 3.68 11.80 13.38
CA THR A 96 4.12 10.65 12.58
C THR A 96 2.99 10.23 11.64
N ILE A 97 3.25 10.22 10.34
CA ILE A 97 2.31 9.72 9.33
C ILE A 97 2.77 8.32 8.93
N TRP A 98 2.27 7.34 9.65
CA TRP A 98 2.65 5.94 9.54
C TRP A 98 1.62 5.11 8.75
N SER A 99 2.00 3.89 8.41
CA SER A 99 1.16 2.85 7.81
C SER A 99 1.50 1.50 8.45
N GLY A 100 0.69 0.48 8.23
CA GLY A 100 1.05 -0.89 8.58
C GLY A 100 2.44 -1.29 8.09
N ASP A 101 2.83 -0.82 6.91
CA ASP A 101 4.14 -1.08 6.29
C ASP A 101 5.34 -0.59 7.15
N THR A 102 5.14 0.39 8.02
CA THR A 102 6.22 0.95 8.85
C THR A 102 6.25 0.39 10.27
N LEU A 103 5.19 -0.31 10.69
CA LEU A 103 5.09 -0.85 12.05
C LEU A 103 6.24 -1.80 12.42
N PRO A 104 6.64 -2.76 11.58
CA PRO A 104 7.78 -3.60 11.94
C PRO A 104 9.06 -2.79 12.13
N ALA A 105 9.33 -1.82 11.26
CA ALA A 105 10.52 -0.96 11.40
C ALA A 105 10.45 -0.02 12.61
N ARG A 106 9.26 0.29 13.14
CA ARG A 106 9.08 1.04 14.39
C ARG A 106 9.49 0.24 15.61
N TYR A 107 9.15 -1.05 15.66
CA TYR A 107 9.31 -1.87 16.87
C TYR A 107 10.57 -2.73 16.85
N LEU A 108 11.01 -3.18 15.70
CA LEU A 108 12.21 -4.01 15.56
C LEU A 108 13.50 -3.41 16.20
N PRO A 109 13.74 -2.08 16.22
CA PRO A 109 14.87 -1.54 16.96
C PRO A 109 14.82 -1.81 18.47
N LEU A 110 13.62 -1.89 19.08
CA LEU A 110 13.48 -2.25 20.50
C LEU A 110 13.79 -3.72 20.73
N SER A 111 13.27 -4.62 19.87
CA SER A 111 13.58 -6.05 19.87
C SER A 111 15.09 -6.28 19.81
N ILE A 112 15.77 -5.70 18.81
CA ILE A 112 17.21 -5.83 18.62
C ILE A 112 18.00 -5.32 19.84
N LEU A 113 17.60 -4.19 20.42
CA LEU A 113 18.35 -3.55 21.50
C LEU A 113 18.06 -4.17 22.87
N ARG A 114 16.88 -4.74 23.11
CA ARG A 114 16.48 -5.30 24.40
C ARG A 114 16.67 -6.80 24.48
N GLU A 115 16.20 -7.50 23.44
CA GLU A 115 16.18 -8.97 23.40
C GLU A 115 17.36 -9.56 22.58
N GLY A 116 18.02 -8.74 21.75
CA GLY A 116 19.12 -9.18 20.88
C GLY A 116 18.66 -10.05 19.70
N ASN A 117 17.36 -10.02 19.37
CA ASN A 117 16.76 -10.83 18.31
C ASN A 117 16.16 -9.95 17.20
N PHE A 118 15.51 -10.58 16.20
CA PHE A 118 14.88 -9.93 15.05
C PHE A 118 13.40 -10.32 14.90
N ASP A 119 12.80 -10.89 15.93
CA ASP A 119 11.37 -11.15 15.96
C ASP A 119 10.59 -10.00 16.62
N LEU A 120 9.27 -10.15 16.71
CA LEU A 120 8.33 -9.18 17.25
C LEU A 120 7.38 -9.83 18.26
N ASP A 121 7.80 -10.93 18.87
CA ASP A 121 6.99 -11.72 19.80
C ASP A 121 6.60 -10.93 21.06
N GLU A 122 7.47 -10.01 21.50
CA GLU A 122 7.24 -9.13 22.65
C GLU A 122 6.19 -8.05 22.39
N PHE A 123 5.64 -7.96 21.16
CA PHE A 123 4.61 -6.99 20.78
C PHE A 123 3.29 -7.69 20.38
N PRO A 124 2.58 -8.40 21.28
CA PRO A 124 1.37 -9.16 20.94
C PRO A 124 0.24 -8.30 20.39
N PHE A 125 0.23 -6.99 20.67
CA PHE A 125 -0.75 -6.06 20.11
C PHE A 125 -0.65 -5.91 18.58
N LEU A 126 0.49 -6.25 17.97
CA LEU A 126 0.64 -6.27 16.50
C LEU A 126 -0.16 -7.41 15.86
N GLN A 127 -0.47 -8.45 16.65
CA GLN A 127 -1.24 -9.61 16.24
C GLN A 127 -2.74 -9.48 16.55
N ASP A 128 -3.18 -8.40 17.22
CA ASP A 128 -4.59 -8.18 17.55
C ASP A 128 -5.40 -7.84 16.29
N PRO A 129 -6.30 -8.74 15.83
CA PRO A 129 -7.10 -8.52 14.63
C PRO A 129 -8.12 -7.38 14.78
N ARG A 130 -8.41 -6.94 16.01
CA ARG A 130 -9.26 -5.77 16.28
C ARG A 130 -8.53 -4.47 15.98
N LYS A 131 -7.20 -4.42 16.22
CA LYS A 131 -6.35 -3.28 15.89
C LYS A 131 -5.89 -3.32 14.44
N PHE A 132 -5.55 -4.52 13.95
CA PHE A 132 -4.98 -4.75 12.61
C PHE A 132 -5.67 -5.93 11.91
N PRO A 133 -6.81 -5.71 11.26
CA PRO A 133 -7.62 -6.81 10.70
C PRO A 133 -6.90 -7.69 9.68
N ASN A 134 -5.97 -7.16 8.92
CA ASN A 134 -5.32 -7.87 7.82
C ASN A 134 -3.85 -8.22 8.06
N GLN A 135 -3.21 -7.76 9.09
CA GLN A 135 -1.84 -8.09 9.58
C GLN A 135 -0.77 -8.38 8.50
N TRP A 136 -0.85 -7.76 7.33
CA TRP A 136 0.03 -8.01 6.17
C TRP A 136 1.51 -7.67 6.40
N PHE A 137 1.80 -6.95 7.48
CA PHE A 137 3.12 -6.42 7.80
C PHE A 137 3.95 -7.36 8.67
N ILE A 138 3.34 -8.41 9.22
CA ILE A 138 4.00 -9.45 10.01
C ILE A 138 3.74 -10.83 9.42
N ARG A 139 4.60 -11.77 9.77
CA ARG A 139 4.49 -13.16 9.39
C ARG A 139 4.90 -14.07 10.52
N TYR A 140 4.32 -15.25 10.56
CA TYR A 140 4.78 -16.33 11.42
C TYR A 140 5.83 -17.18 10.69
N ALA A 141 7.04 -17.25 11.22
CA ALA A 141 8.15 -18.01 10.65
C ALA A 141 9.03 -18.60 11.75
N ASN A 142 9.40 -19.87 11.64
CA ASN A 142 10.27 -20.60 12.60
C ASN A 142 9.80 -20.51 14.08
N GLY A 143 8.48 -20.43 14.31
CA GLY A 143 7.92 -20.33 15.65
C GLY A 143 7.79 -18.90 16.20
N HIS A 144 8.22 -17.88 15.47
CA HIS A 144 8.25 -16.47 15.85
C HIS A 144 7.40 -15.60 14.93
N VAL A 145 6.91 -14.49 15.46
CA VAL A 145 6.30 -13.40 14.68
C VAL A 145 7.41 -12.48 14.19
N VAL A 146 7.55 -12.35 12.88
CA VAL A 146 8.65 -11.61 12.25
C VAL A 146 8.13 -10.57 11.28
N SER A 147 8.97 -9.59 10.96
CA SER A 147 8.68 -8.60 9.94
C SER A 147 8.57 -9.24 8.55
N ASP A 148 7.49 -8.93 7.81
CA ASP A 148 7.41 -9.26 6.38
C ASP A 148 8.06 -8.17 5.50
N TYR A 149 8.59 -7.10 6.14
CA TYR A 149 9.29 -5.98 5.49
C TYR A 149 10.81 -6.02 5.71
N PRO A 150 11.58 -5.45 4.77
CA PRO A 150 13.04 -5.37 4.87
C PRO A 150 13.52 -4.64 6.13
N VAL A 151 14.62 -5.12 6.74
CA VAL A 151 15.12 -4.63 8.02
C VAL A 151 15.96 -3.35 7.95
N GLY A 152 16.37 -2.91 6.74
CA GLY A 152 17.33 -1.81 6.59
C GLY A 152 16.92 -0.51 7.28
N ALA A 153 15.64 -0.13 7.23
CA ALA A 153 15.15 1.07 7.91
C ALA A 153 15.26 0.96 9.44
N ALA A 154 14.93 -0.21 10.00
CA ALA A 154 15.05 -0.48 11.43
C ALA A 154 16.52 -0.41 11.92
N LEU A 155 17.45 -0.95 11.15
CA LEU A 155 18.89 -0.89 11.47
C LEU A 155 19.41 0.55 11.52
N LEU A 156 19.02 1.42 10.58
CA LEU A 156 19.39 2.85 10.62
C LEU A 156 18.74 3.60 11.78
N ALA A 157 17.62 3.12 12.27
CA ALA A 157 16.90 3.74 13.38
C ALA A 157 17.50 3.38 14.75
N LEU A 158 18.31 2.31 14.88
CA LEU A 158 18.88 1.85 16.15
C LEU A 158 19.45 2.96 17.05
N PRO A 159 20.30 3.91 16.55
CA PRO A 159 20.88 4.93 17.40
C PRO A 159 19.84 5.83 18.11
N PHE A 160 18.68 6.02 17.50
CA PHE A 160 17.60 6.84 18.06
C PHE A 160 16.87 6.14 19.20
N TYR A 161 16.87 4.81 19.21
CA TYR A 161 16.16 3.99 20.18
C TYR A 161 17.02 3.57 21.39
N VAL A 162 18.35 3.71 21.31
CA VAL A 162 19.27 3.31 22.39
C VAL A 162 18.88 3.89 23.76
N PRO A 163 18.59 5.21 23.92
CA PRO A 163 18.20 5.73 25.23
C PRO A 163 16.92 5.10 25.77
N SER A 164 15.92 4.91 24.90
CA SER A 164 14.61 4.33 25.29
C SER A 164 14.69 2.84 25.52
N ALA A 165 15.61 2.13 24.87
CA ALA A 165 15.86 0.72 25.10
C ALA A 165 16.57 0.46 26.45
N LEU A 166 17.51 1.34 26.83
CA LEU A 166 18.19 1.31 28.11
C LEU A 166 17.31 1.83 29.27
N GLY A 167 16.25 2.57 28.96
CA GLY A 167 15.28 3.10 29.91
C GLY A 167 14.09 2.17 30.14
N THR A 168 13.08 2.67 30.85
CA THR A 168 11.84 1.95 31.19
C THR A 168 10.67 2.26 30.26
N VAL A 169 10.93 2.66 29.03
CA VAL A 169 9.91 3.10 28.06
C VAL A 169 9.10 1.93 27.55
N ALA A 170 7.78 1.94 27.75
CA ALA A 170 6.89 0.94 27.18
C ALA A 170 6.72 1.10 25.67
N ALA A 171 6.57 -0.01 24.94
CA ALA A 171 6.52 -0.02 23.48
C ALA A 171 5.31 0.76 22.89
N GLU A 172 4.15 0.65 23.50
CA GLU A 172 2.93 1.33 23.05
C GLU A 172 2.86 2.81 23.43
N THR A 173 3.99 3.45 23.74
CA THR A 173 4.01 4.87 24.08
C THR A 173 4.11 5.74 22.82
N ARG A 174 3.57 6.95 22.92
CA ARG A 174 3.73 7.98 21.88
C ARG A 174 5.21 8.32 21.62
N LEU A 175 6.09 8.13 22.59
CA LEU A 175 7.52 8.34 22.40
C LEU A 175 8.09 7.45 21.31
N VAL A 176 7.68 6.18 21.24
CA VAL A 176 8.16 5.24 20.18
C VAL A 176 7.73 5.72 18.79
N GLU A 177 6.51 6.25 18.66
CA GLU A 177 6.06 6.88 17.40
C GLU A 177 6.89 8.15 17.06
N GLU A 178 7.23 8.97 18.06
CA GLU A 178 8.04 10.17 17.86
C GLU A 178 9.50 9.82 17.52
N LEU A 179 10.04 8.71 18.06
CA LEU A 179 11.36 8.18 17.67
C LEU A 179 11.39 7.70 16.23
N GLU A 180 10.34 6.98 15.79
CA GLU A 180 10.16 6.61 14.38
C GLU A 180 10.25 7.84 13.49
N LYS A 181 9.46 8.87 13.81
CA LYS A 181 9.45 10.14 13.07
C LYS A 181 10.81 10.83 13.03
N LEU A 182 11.48 10.91 14.17
CA LEU A 182 12.78 11.54 14.29
C LEU A 182 13.85 10.81 13.48
N ALA A 183 13.87 9.47 13.56
CA ALA A 183 14.77 8.63 12.80
C ALA A 183 14.55 8.77 11.29
N ALA A 184 13.30 8.63 10.83
CA ALA A 184 12.93 8.77 9.42
C ALA A 184 13.30 10.15 8.87
N ALA A 185 12.91 11.21 9.55
CA ALA A 185 13.23 12.59 9.16
C ALA A 185 14.75 12.82 9.08
N THR A 186 15.52 12.28 10.03
CA THR A 186 16.98 12.42 10.05
C THR A 186 17.64 11.66 8.89
N ILE A 187 17.20 10.43 8.62
CA ILE A 187 17.71 9.59 7.52
C ILE A 187 17.51 10.31 6.17
N VAL A 188 16.30 10.83 5.93
CA VAL A 188 15.99 11.52 4.67
C VAL A 188 16.66 12.89 4.58
N ALA A 189 16.79 13.63 5.68
CA ALA A 189 17.54 14.90 5.70
C ALA A 189 19.03 14.67 5.42
N LEU A 190 19.59 13.56 5.91
CA LEU A 190 20.97 13.16 5.61
C LEU A 190 21.13 12.81 4.13
N SER A 191 20.18 12.09 3.52
CA SER A 191 20.21 11.80 2.08
C SER A 191 20.21 13.08 1.24
N ALA A 192 19.45 14.11 1.64
CA ALA A 192 19.42 15.42 0.97
C ALA A 192 20.78 16.15 1.11
N ALA A 193 21.41 16.11 2.28
CA ALA A 193 22.73 16.69 2.47
C ALA A 193 23.81 15.99 1.65
N VAL A 194 23.76 14.66 1.55
CA VAL A 194 24.69 13.85 0.73
C VAL A 194 24.47 14.12 -0.76
N LEU A 195 23.22 14.22 -1.21
CA LEU A 195 22.91 14.59 -2.60
C LEU A 195 23.43 16.01 -2.93
N TYR A 196 23.26 16.97 -2.01
CA TYR A 196 23.83 18.31 -2.16
C TYR A 196 25.37 18.25 -2.34
N LEU A 197 26.06 17.47 -1.52
CA LEU A 197 27.52 17.30 -1.64
C LEU A 197 27.90 16.66 -2.98
N THR A 198 27.09 15.75 -3.50
CA THR A 198 27.28 15.13 -4.83
C THR A 198 27.14 16.17 -5.94
N LEU A 199 26.04 16.92 -5.92
CA LEU A 199 25.76 17.95 -6.91
C LEU A 199 26.77 19.09 -6.87
N ARG A 200 27.29 19.47 -5.69
CA ARG A 200 28.37 20.47 -5.53
C ARG A 200 29.67 20.10 -6.24
N ARG A 201 29.88 18.81 -6.52
CA ARG A 201 31.04 18.34 -7.30
C ARG A 201 30.81 18.41 -8.80
N LEU A 202 29.55 18.57 -9.22
CA LEU A 202 29.13 18.49 -10.62
C LEU A 202 28.66 19.84 -11.18
N THR A 203 28.20 20.74 -10.31
CA THR A 203 27.59 22.00 -10.73
C THR A 203 27.80 23.13 -9.72
N THR A 204 27.25 24.32 -10.01
CA THR A 204 27.34 25.51 -9.14
C THR A 204 26.59 25.33 -7.83
N ALA A 205 26.94 26.12 -6.81
CA ALA A 205 26.32 26.06 -5.49
C ALA A 205 24.81 26.31 -5.54
N SER A 206 24.39 27.32 -6.31
CA SER A 206 22.98 27.67 -6.46
C SER A 206 22.17 26.59 -7.18
N ALA A 207 22.71 26.02 -8.25
CA ALA A 207 22.06 24.91 -8.95
C ALA A 207 21.99 23.65 -8.09
N ALA A 208 23.07 23.32 -7.38
CA ALA A 208 23.09 22.20 -6.45
C ALA A 208 22.04 22.38 -5.33
N LEU A 209 21.92 23.57 -4.76
CA LEU A 209 20.91 23.86 -3.74
C LEU A 209 19.49 23.75 -4.29
N LEU A 210 19.21 24.32 -5.48
CA LEU A 210 17.89 24.28 -6.11
C LEU A 210 17.45 22.84 -6.43
N VAL A 211 18.36 22.03 -7.00
CA VAL A 211 18.06 20.63 -7.33
C VAL A 211 17.89 19.80 -6.06
N THR A 212 18.71 20.05 -5.02
CA THR A 212 18.53 19.39 -3.71
C THR A 212 17.22 19.76 -3.06
N ALA A 213 16.79 21.05 -3.14
CA ALA A 213 15.50 21.49 -2.64
C ALA A 213 14.34 20.83 -3.42
N ALA A 214 14.45 20.71 -4.75
CA ALA A 214 13.48 19.98 -5.56
C ALA A 214 13.35 18.51 -5.14
N TYR A 215 14.47 17.84 -4.86
CA TYR A 215 14.49 16.49 -4.31
C TYR A 215 13.87 16.44 -2.92
N ALA A 216 14.37 17.24 -1.99
CA ALA A 216 14.00 17.14 -0.58
C ALA A 216 12.55 17.52 -0.31
N LEU A 217 12.03 18.53 -1.04
CA LEU A 217 10.72 19.12 -0.77
C LEU A 217 9.69 18.84 -1.87
N GLY A 218 10.11 18.58 -3.10
CA GLY A 218 9.25 18.35 -4.26
C GLY A 218 9.11 16.87 -4.66
N THR A 219 9.42 15.95 -3.76
CA THR A 219 9.22 14.50 -3.95
C THR A 219 8.60 13.86 -2.73
N THR A 220 8.30 12.59 -2.80
CA THR A 220 7.84 11.77 -1.68
C THR A 220 8.81 11.74 -0.49
N SER A 221 10.02 12.29 -0.62
CA SER A 221 10.92 12.54 0.51
C SER A 221 10.24 13.39 1.60
N LEU A 222 9.45 14.41 1.22
CA LEU A 222 8.69 15.25 2.16
C LEU A 222 7.43 14.54 2.66
N SER A 223 6.61 13.98 1.76
CA SER A 223 5.26 13.53 2.10
C SER A 223 5.17 12.10 2.63
N GLU A 224 6.19 11.26 2.41
CA GLU A 224 6.20 9.85 2.83
C GLU A 224 7.48 9.47 3.57
N SER A 225 8.64 9.47 2.87
CA SER A 225 9.88 8.86 3.37
C SER A 225 10.38 9.46 4.69
N SER A 226 10.13 10.77 4.94
CA SER A 226 10.50 11.47 6.18
C SER A 226 9.42 11.41 7.26
N GLN A 227 8.27 10.80 6.98
CA GLN A 227 7.11 10.86 7.88
C GLN A 227 7.05 9.69 8.86
N ALA A 228 7.59 8.54 8.48
CA ALA A 228 7.72 7.33 9.27
C ALA A 228 8.88 6.47 8.73
N LEU A 229 9.21 5.35 9.36
CA LEU A 229 10.32 4.46 8.95
C LEU A 229 9.94 3.61 7.73
N TRP A 230 9.56 4.28 6.65
CA TRP A 230 9.41 3.64 5.36
C TRP A 230 10.78 3.15 4.85
N GLN A 231 10.81 2.00 4.18
CA GLN A 231 12.04 1.46 3.57
C GLN A 231 12.67 2.43 2.57
N HIS A 232 11.83 3.26 1.95
CA HIS A 232 12.21 4.28 0.97
C HIS A 232 13.26 5.28 1.51
N GLY A 233 13.13 5.72 2.76
CA GLY A 233 14.10 6.66 3.36
C GLY A 233 15.50 6.07 3.46
N ALA A 234 15.60 4.81 3.87
CA ALA A 234 16.86 4.06 3.98
C ALA A 234 17.47 3.83 2.58
N SER A 235 16.66 3.43 1.60
CA SER A 235 17.06 3.29 0.20
C SER A 235 17.58 4.61 -0.38
N GLN A 236 16.85 5.70 -0.22
CA GLN A 236 17.25 7.04 -0.69
C GLN A 236 18.62 7.46 -0.13
N LEU A 237 18.88 7.20 1.16
CA LEU A 237 20.19 7.49 1.77
C LEU A 237 21.27 6.59 1.18
N GLY A 238 21.01 5.30 1.03
CA GLY A 238 21.95 4.34 0.43
C GLY A 238 22.31 4.72 -0.99
N LEU A 239 21.31 5.01 -1.85
CA LEU A 239 21.54 5.43 -3.23
C LEU A 239 22.25 6.79 -3.31
N ALA A 240 21.87 7.78 -2.51
CA ALA A 240 22.56 9.08 -2.48
C ALA A 240 24.03 8.94 -2.05
N ALA A 241 24.32 8.11 -1.05
CA ALA A 241 25.66 7.85 -0.57
C ALA A 241 26.51 7.08 -1.62
N ALA A 242 25.92 6.08 -2.28
CA ALA A 242 26.58 5.36 -3.36
C ALA A 242 26.95 6.30 -4.52
N LEU A 243 26.01 7.14 -4.96
CA LEU A 243 26.25 8.14 -6.00
C LEU A 243 27.32 9.14 -5.59
N TYR A 244 27.33 9.60 -4.33
CA TYR A 244 28.40 10.45 -3.80
C TYR A 244 29.77 9.77 -3.90
N CYS A 245 29.87 8.51 -3.46
CA CYS A 245 31.10 7.75 -3.53
C CYS A 245 31.58 7.59 -4.98
N LEU A 246 30.68 7.25 -5.91
CA LEU A 246 31.01 7.05 -7.33
C LEU A 246 31.44 8.36 -8.00
N VAL A 247 30.79 9.48 -7.70
CA VAL A 247 31.16 10.81 -8.22
C VAL A 247 32.51 11.26 -7.64
N ARG A 248 32.72 11.10 -6.34
CA ARG A 248 33.99 11.41 -5.66
C ARG A 248 35.13 10.49 -6.15
N GLY A 249 34.84 9.25 -6.43
CA GLY A 249 35.72 8.23 -6.96
C GLY A 249 36.34 8.59 -8.32
N ARG A 250 35.80 9.60 -9.02
CA ARG A 250 36.43 10.13 -10.26
C ARG A 250 37.77 10.77 -10.00
N GLN A 251 37.91 11.46 -8.87
CA GLN A 251 39.10 12.16 -8.46
C GLN A 251 39.94 11.32 -7.46
N GLN A 252 39.31 10.56 -6.61
CA GLN A 252 39.88 9.76 -5.56
C GLN A 252 39.39 8.31 -5.67
N PRO A 253 40.09 7.43 -6.42
CA PRO A 253 39.62 6.10 -6.83
C PRO A 253 39.09 5.20 -5.69
N HIS A 254 39.72 5.28 -4.50
CA HIS A 254 39.29 4.49 -3.33
C HIS A 254 37.84 4.74 -2.94
N TRP A 255 37.25 5.92 -3.20
CA TRP A 255 35.84 6.18 -2.96
C TRP A 255 34.92 5.30 -3.81
N THR A 256 35.36 4.88 -4.99
CA THR A 256 34.61 3.92 -5.81
C THR A 256 34.44 2.58 -5.09
N ALA A 257 35.46 2.12 -4.38
CA ALA A 257 35.35 0.90 -3.57
C ALA A 257 34.31 1.05 -2.45
N PHE A 258 34.34 2.17 -1.73
CA PHE A 258 33.35 2.42 -0.67
C PHE A 258 31.89 2.49 -1.15
N ALA A 259 31.63 2.72 -2.43
CA ALA A 259 30.26 2.75 -2.96
C ALA A 259 29.53 1.42 -2.82
N GLY A 260 30.25 0.31 -2.69
CA GLY A 260 29.66 -1.03 -2.49
C GLY A 260 28.82 -1.14 -1.21
N LEU A 261 29.29 -0.53 -0.12
CA LEU A 261 28.59 -0.58 1.19
C LEU A 261 27.20 0.07 1.14
N PRO A 262 27.05 1.37 0.79
CA PRO A 262 25.73 2.01 0.76
C PRO A 262 24.83 1.44 -0.34
N LEU A 263 25.40 0.90 -1.43
CA LEU A 263 24.61 0.28 -2.48
C LEU A 263 24.02 -1.07 -2.02
N ALA A 264 24.81 -1.90 -1.35
CA ALA A 264 24.33 -3.12 -0.72
C ALA A 264 23.26 -2.81 0.33
N PHE A 265 23.45 -1.73 1.10
CA PHE A 265 22.46 -1.29 2.09
C PHE A 265 21.15 -0.81 1.46
N ALA A 266 21.18 -0.14 0.30
CA ALA A 266 19.98 0.19 -0.45
C ALA A 266 19.22 -1.07 -0.87
N ILE A 267 19.92 -2.11 -1.36
CA ILE A 267 19.31 -3.39 -1.77
C ILE A 267 18.63 -4.10 -0.60
N ILE A 268 19.25 -4.17 0.58
CA ILE A 268 18.61 -4.81 1.74
C ILE A 268 17.45 -3.99 2.31
N SER A 269 17.42 -2.68 2.04
CA SER A 269 16.31 -1.82 2.39
C SER A 269 15.16 -1.95 1.39
N ARG A 270 15.49 -2.09 0.09
CA ARG A 270 14.54 -2.23 -1.01
C ARG A 270 15.12 -3.16 -2.07
N PRO A 271 14.69 -4.44 -2.16
CA PRO A 271 15.22 -5.39 -3.14
C PRO A 271 15.14 -4.92 -4.60
N SER A 272 14.14 -4.08 -4.94
CA SER A 272 14.03 -3.46 -6.27
C SER A 272 15.23 -2.59 -6.67
N ASP A 273 15.98 -2.07 -5.68
CA ASP A 273 17.18 -1.25 -5.94
C ASP A 273 18.31 -2.04 -6.58
N LEU A 274 18.22 -3.37 -6.58
CA LEU A 274 19.09 -4.22 -7.37
C LEU A 274 19.10 -3.82 -8.84
N LEU A 275 17.98 -3.35 -9.37
CA LEU A 275 17.88 -2.89 -10.76
C LEU A 275 18.69 -1.61 -11.04
N ILE A 276 18.97 -0.78 -10.02
CA ILE A 276 19.91 0.34 -10.12
C ILE A 276 21.31 -0.11 -9.79
N ALA A 277 21.46 -0.98 -8.80
CA ALA A 277 22.75 -1.43 -8.31
C ALA A 277 23.52 -2.22 -9.38
N LEU A 278 22.86 -3.10 -10.13
CA LEU A 278 23.48 -3.90 -11.18
C LEU A 278 24.14 -3.03 -12.27
N PRO A 279 23.47 -2.08 -12.93
CA PRO A 279 24.13 -1.22 -13.90
C PRO A 279 25.21 -0.31 -13.28
N LEU A 280 25.08 0.14 -12.03
CA LEU A 280 26.14 0.87 -11.34
C LEU A 280 27.35 -0.03 -11.04
N GLY A 281 27.12 -1.28 -10.64
CA GLY A 281 28.17 -2.28 -10.49
C GLY A 281 28.90 -2.57 -11.81
N LEU A 282 28.12 -2.67 -12.90
CA LEU A 282 28.67 -2.81 -14.25
C LEU A 282 29.54 -1.61 -14.66
N TYR A 283 29.10 -0.39 -14.30
CA TYR A 283 29.95 0.81 -14.47
C TYR A 283 31.30 0.66 -13.73
N VAL A 284 31.29 0.18 -12.49
CA VAL A 284 32.51 -0.05 -11.71
C VAL A 284 33.37 -1.13 -12.38
N LEU A 285 32.78 -2.23 -12.78
CA LEU A 285 33.46 -3.35 -13.43
C LEU A 285 34.21 -2.91 -14.72
N ILE A 286 33.54 -2.14 -15.58
CA ILE A 286 34.08 -1.77 -16.89
C ILE A 286 35.02 -0.55 -16.78
N HIS A 287 34.67 0.45 -15.98
CA HIS A 287 35.38 1.74 -15.97
C HIS A 287 36.31 1.93 -14.78
N ARG A 288 36.25 1.05 -13.78
CA ARG A 288 37.06 1.09 -12.54
C ARG A 288 37.54 -0.29 -12.10
N PRO A 289 38.08 -1.13 -13.00
CA PRO A 289 38.34 -2.56 -12.73
C PRO A 289 39.23 -2.77 -11.50
N ARG A 290 40.21 -1.87 -11.23
CA ARG A 290 41.07 -1.94 -10.04
C ARG A 290 40.32 -1.76 -8.72
N GLN A 291 39.09 -1.22 -8.75
CA GLN A 291 38.27 -0.97 -7.55
C GLN A 291 37.22 -2.05 -7.33
N VAL A 292 37.03 -3.00 -8.24
CA VAL A 292 35.97 -4.02 -8.18
C VAL A 292 36.07 -4.87 -6.91
N ALA A 293 37.27 -5.36 -6.60
CA ALA A 293 37.48 -6.18 -5.40
C ALA A 293 37.10 -5.39 -4.12
N GLY A 294 37.60 -4.13 -4.01
CA GLY A 294 37.25 -3.26 -2.89
C GLY A 294 35.76 -2.92 -2.84
N PHE A 295 35.09 -2.73 -3.99
CA PHE A 295 33.64 -2.48 -4.09
C PHE A 295 32.83 -3.68 -3.60
N LEU A 296 33.19 -4.90 -4.00
CA LEU A 296 32.54 -6.12 -3.55
C LEU A 296 32.80 -6.37 -2.05
N LEU A 297 34.05 -6.20 -1.60
CA LEU A 297 34.43 -6.34 -0.18
C LEU A 297 33.68 -5.33 0.71
N ALA A 298 33.48 -4.11 0.26
CA ALA A 298 32.72 -3.11 1.01
C ALA A 298 31.24 -3.47 1.15
N GLY A 299 30.63 -4.10 0.14
CA GLY A 299 29.25 -4.58 0.20
C GLY A 299 29.05 -5.90 0.92
N LEU A 300 30.13 -6.71 1.01
CA LEU A 300 30.06 -8.08 1.54
C LEU A 300 29.48 -8.18 2.95
N PRO A 301 29.83 -7.32 3.94
CA PRO A 301 29.28 -7.42 5.29
C PRO A 301 27.76 -7.27 5.30
N VAL A 302 27.21 -6.38 4.46
CA VAL A 302 25.77 -6.14 4.36
C VAL A 302 25.08 -7.32 3.67
N GLY A 303 25.69 -7.84 2.60
CA GLY A 303 25.18 -9.03 1.91
C GLY A 303 25.20 -10.28 2.79
N ALA A 304 26.31 -10.49 3.51
CA ALA A 304 26.45 -11.62 4.45
C ALA A 304 25.42 -11.51 5.61
N PHE A 305 25.24 -10.31 6.15
CA PHE A 305 24.18 -10.07 7.14
C PHE A 305 22.79 -10.42 6.59
N GLN A 306 22.46 -10.01 5.37
CA GLN A 306 21.15 -10.31 4.79
C GLN A 306 20.93 -11.81 4.59
N LEU A 307 21.94 -12.52 4.10
CA LEU A 307 21.88 -13.98 3.95
C LEU A 307 21.73 -14.69 5.30
N TRP A 308 22.48 -14.28 6.30
CA TRP A 308 22.37 -14.78 7.66
C TRP A 308 20.98 -14.50 8.25
N TYR A 309 20.50 -13.24 8.16
CA TYR A 309 19.19 -12.86 8.63
C TYR A 309 18.07 -13.69 7.98
N ASN A 310 18.12 -13.85 6.66
CA ASN A 310 17.14 -14.67 5.95
C ASN A 310 17.19 -16.15 6.36
N ALA A 311 18.40 -16.71 6.52
CA ALA A 311 18.56 -18.10 6.91
C ALA A 311 18.03 -18.36 8.32
N THR A 312 18.33 -17.48 9.27
CA THR A 312 17.90 -17.63 10.68
C THR A 312 16.42 -17.35 10.85
N THR A 313 15.90 -16.29 10.22
CA THR A 313 14.51 -15.87 10.39
C THR A 313 13.53 -16.72 9.56
N PHE A 314 13.89 -17.09 8.33
CA PHE A 314 12.97 -17.73 7.38
C PHE A 314 13.42 -19.13 6.93
N GLY A 315 14.55 -19.61 7.38
CA GLY A 315 15.09 -20.91 6.98
C GLY A 315 15.64 -20.96 5.53
N ASN A 316 15.67 -19.84 4.81
CA ASN A 316 16.17 -19.76 3.43
C ASN A 316 16.97 -18.47 3.22
N PRO A 317 18.30 -18.54 3.01
CA PRO A 317 19.17 -17.37 2.85
C PRO A 317 18.83 -16.50 1.64
N PHE A 318 18.24 -17.06 0.60
CA PHE A 318 17.92 -16.36 -0.64
C PHE A 318 16.47 -15.86 -0.71
N ARG A 319 15.76 -15.86 0.43
CA ARG A 319 14.40 -15.37 0.46
C ARG A 319 14.34 -13.88 0.14
N VAL A 320 13.49 -13.51 -0.82
CA VAL A 320 13.11 -12.13 -1.08
C VAL A 320 11.82 -11.85 -0.32
N GLN A 321 11.91 -11.00 0.69
CA GLN A 321 10.78 -10.59 1.52
C GLN A 321 9.79 -9.73 0.72
N PHE A 322 8.53 -9.72 1.13
CA PHE A 322 7.49 -8.80 0.72
C PHE A 322 6.81 -9.05 -0.63
N PHE A 323 7.52 -9.39 -1.71
CA PHE A 323 6.92 -9.42 -3.06
C PHE A 323 5.93 -10.57 -3.34
N PHE A 324 5.89 -11.60 -2.50
CA PHE A 324 5.15 -12.84 -2.80
C PHE A 324 4.00 -13.17 -1.86
N SER A 325 3.90 -12.56 -0.69
CA SER A 325 2.93 -12.99 0.32
C SER A 325 1.73 -12.09 0.50
N MET A 326 1.90 -10.80 0.22
CA MET A 326 0.92 -9.78 0.57
C MET A 326 -0.24 -9.66 -0.42
N THR A 327 0.03 -9.88 -1.68
CA THR A 327 -0.89 -9.58 -2.77
C THR A 327 -2.00 -10.60 -2.95
N THR A 328 -1.76 -11.86 -2.62
CA THR A 328 -2.77 -12.91 -2.70
C THR A 328 -3.89 -12.76 -1.66
N ALA A 329 -3.56 -12.19 -0.49
CA ALA A 329 -4.54 -11.99 0.58
C ALA A 329 -5.39 -10.72 0.40
N ILE A 330 -4.87 -9.68 -0.28
CA ILE A 330 -5.56 -8.38 -0.42
C ILE A 330 -6.40 -8.32 -1.70
N HIS A 331 -5.96 -8.99 -2.78
CA HIS A 331 -6.54 -8.81 -4.11
C HIS A 331 -7.32 -10.01 -4.63
N ASP A 332 -7.59 -11.05 -3.82
CA ASP A 332 -8.24 -12.30 -4.27
C ASP A 332 -7.64 -12.82 -5.59
N LEU A 333 -6.32 -12.68 -5.76
CA LEU A 333 -5.64 -13.12 -6.97
C LEU A 333 -5.75 -14.63 -7.09
N PRO A 334 -5.99 -15.14 -8.29
CA PRO A 334 -5.94 -16.59 -8.54
C PRO A 334 -4.60 -17.14 -8.09
N SER A 335 -4.65 -18.25 -7.40
CA SER A 335 -3.45 -18.96 -6.99
C SER A 335 -2.56 -19.19 -8.22
N GLY A 336 -1.28 -18.73 -8.18
CA GLY A 336 -0.31 -18.85 -9.27
C GLY A 336 -0.20 -17.71 -10.26
N ALA A 337 -1.13 -16.76 -10.27
CA ALA A 337 -1.05 -15.61 -11.20
C ALA A 337 0.13 -14.68 -10.91
N GLY A 338 0.72 -14.77 -9.69
CA GLY A 338 1.77 -13.87 -9.24
C GLY A 338 1.29 -12.42 -9.08
N VAL A 339 2.21 -11.55 -8.70
CA VAL A 339 1.91 -10.14 -8.38
C VAL A 339 2.18 -9.18 -9.55
N TRP A 340 2.71 -9.68 -10.67
CA TRP A 340 3.16 -8.89 -11.81
C TRP A 340 2.19 -9.00 -13.00
N THR A 341 0.91 -8.79 -12.74
CA THR A 341 -0.19 -9.07 -13.67
C THR A 341 -0.74 -7.83 -14.40
N THR A 342 -0.45 -6.62 -13.91
CA THR A 342 -0.95 -5.39 -14.56
C THR A 342 -0.40 -5.26 -15.99
N PRO A 343 -1.21 -4.99 -17.01
CA PRO A 343 -0.72 -4.65 -18.35
C PRO A 343 0.23 -3.46 -18.27
N VAL A 344 1.40 -3.57 -18.94
CA VAL A 344 2.49 -2.56 -18.83
C VAL A 344 2.00 -1.14 -19.10
N TRP A 345 1.15 -0.96 -20.12
CA TRP A 345 0.67 0.36 -20.51
C TRP A 345 -0.29 0.96 -19.48
N ASP A 346 -1.14 0.15 -18.87
CA ASP A 346 -2.06 0.59 -17.83
C ASP A 346 -1.30 0.99 -16.57
N GLY A 347 -0.33 0.15 -16.17
CA GLY A 347 0.54 0.49 -15.06
C GLY A 347 1.45 1.70 -15.33
N LEU A 348 2.04 1.84 -16.53
CA LEU A 348 2.83 3.03 -16.90
C LEU A 348 1.99 4.29 -16.81
N ARG A 349 0.78 4.27 -17.39
CA ARG A 349 -0.15 5.40 -17.28
C ARG A 349 -0.46 5.67 -15.80
N GLY A 350 -0.66 4.62 -15.00
CA GLY A 350 -0.93 4.70 -13.57
C GLY A 350 0.22 5.36 -12.80
N VAL A 351 1.41 4.78 -12.81
CA VAL A 351 2.56 5.27 -12.02
C VAL A 351 3.08 6.64 -12.49
N LEU A 352 2.80 7.03 -13.74
CA LEU A 352 3.26 8.32 -14.28
C LEU A 352 2.20 9.40 -14.28
N LEU A 353 0.92 9.10 -14.55
CA LEU A 353 -0.10 10.09 -14.91
C LEU A 353 -1.36 10.06 -14.05
N SER A 354 -1.56 9.04 -13.18
CA SER A 354 -2.73 8.98 -12.32
C SER A 354 -2.87 10.26 -11.48
N PRO A 355 -4.05 10.89 -11.42
CA PRO A 355 -4.31 12.05 -10.54
C PRO A 355 -3.96 11.82 -9.07
N ALA A 356 -4.11 10.58 -8.60
CA ALA A 356 -3.86 10.24 -7.20
C ALA A 356 -2.45 9.69 -6.93
N ARG A 357 -1.71 9.19 -7.95
CA ARG A 357 -0.44 8.48 -7.75
C ARG A 357 0.64 8.80 -8.79
N GLY A 358 0.33 9.56 -9.83
CA GLY A 358 1.23 9.79 -10.96
C GLY A 358 2.47 10.60 -10.59
N LEU A 359 3.66 10.09 -10.91
CA LEU A 359 4.92 10.79 -10.67
C LEU A 359 4.95 12.17 -11.32
N LEU A 360 4.44 12.30 -12.56
CA LEU A 360 4.43 13.58 -13.30
C LEU A 360 3.32 14.53 -12.82
N VAL A 361 2.34 14.04 -12.08
CA VAL A 361 1.32 14.88 -11.44
C VAL A 361 1.87 15.50 -10.16
N TYR A 362 2.54 14.71 -9.33
CA TYR A 362 3.05 15.16 -8.04
C TYR A 362 4.43 15.84 -8.13
N SER A 363 5.30 15.36 -9.02
CA SER A 363 6.68 15.84 -9.17
C SER A 363 7.00 16.14 -10.64
N PRO A 364 6.27 17.05 -11.33
CA PRO A 364 6.45 17.28 -12.76
C PRO A 364 7.84 17.82 -13.14
N PHE A 365 8.62 18.36 -12.20
CA PHE A 365 10.00 18.77 -12.47
C PHE A 365 10.88 17.61 -12.95
N VAL A 366 10.51 16.34 -12.69
CA VAL A 366 11.25 15.15 -13.17
C VAL A 366 11.23 15.01 -14.70
N LEU A 367 10.41 15.79 -15.42
CA LEU A 367 10.52 15.94 -16.87
C LEU A 367 11.91 16.46 -17.27
N PHE A 368 12.53 17.30 -16.44
CA PHE A 368 13.90 17.75 -16.64
C PHE A 368 14.92 16.64 -16.36
N SER A 369 14.60 15.68 -15.50
CA SER A 369 15.41 14.48 -15.31
C SER A 369 15.38 13.61 -16.58
N ALA A 370 14.19 13.41 -17.18
CA ALA A 370 14.06 12.71 -18.46
C ALA A 370 14.83 13.41 -19.59
N LEU A 371 14.77 14.75 -19.64
CA LEU A 371 15.61 15.53 -20.57
C LEU A 371 17.11 15.30 -20.29
N GLY A 372 17.52 15.29 -19.03
CA GLY A 372 18.90 14.99 -18.62
C GLY A 372 19.35 13.61 -19.04
N MET A 373 18.51 12.59 -18.88
CA MET A 373 18.76 11.23 -19.37
C MET A 373 19.00 11.23 -20.89
N LEU A 374 18.13 11.90 -21.64
CA LEU A 374 18.26 12.02 -23.09
C LEU A 374 19.57 12.73 -23.52
N LEU A 375 19.94 13.81 -22.84
CA LEU A 375 21.17 14.56 -23.11
C LEU A 375 22.44 13.71 -22.86
N VAL A 376 22.44 12.94 -21.78
CA VAL A 376 23.54 12.03 -21.43
C VAL A 376 23.75 10.98 -22.53
N TRP A 377 22.68 10.45 -23.11
CA TRP A 377 22.76 9.46 -24.19
C TRP A 377 23.18 10.09 -25.52
N ARG A 378 22.58 11.19 -25.92
CA ARG A 378 22.82 11.81 -27.24
C ARG A 378 24.16 12.49 -27.36
N ARG A 379 24.68 13.16 -26.32
CA ARG A 379 25.88 13.99 -26.35
C ARG A 379 27.14 13.33 -25.85
N GLY A 380 27.16 12.03 -25.68
CA GLY A 380 28.33 11.35 -25.16
C GLY A 380 28.71 11.73 -23.73
N GLY A 381 27.74 12.19 -22.93
CA GLY A 381 27.89 12.77 -21.60
C GLY A 381 28.38 11.81 -20.52
N ASP A 382 28.00 12.08 -19.31
CA ASP A 382 28.45 11.39 -18.08
C ASP A 382 28.22 9.87 -18.15
N ARG A 383 29.32 9.10 -18.15
CA ARG A 383 29.25 7.63 -18.21
C ARG A 383 28.50 7.03 -17.02
N LEU A 384 28.68 7.56 -15.79
CA LEU A 384 27.99 7.06 -14.61
C LEU A 384 26.47 7.16 -14.79
N LEU A 385 26.00 8.29 -15.28
CA LEU A 385 24.56 8.48 -15.52
C LEU A 385 24.03 7.60 -16.66
N ARG A 386 24.85 7.30 -17.68
CA ARG A 386 24.43 6.35 -18.72
C ARG A 386 24.13 4.98 -18.16
N TYR A 387 24.90 4.54 -17.16
CA TYR A 387 24.65 3.26 -16.49
C TYR A 387 23.48 3.35 -15.49
N ALA A 388 23.25 4.49 -14.87
CA ALA A 388 22.12 4.66 -13.97
C ALA A 388 20.75 4.69 -14.70
N ALA A 389 20.71 5.21 -15.94
CA ALA A 389 19.46 5.40 -16.69
C ALA A 389 18.67 4.11 -16.93
N PRO A 390 19.26 2.99 -17.40
CA PRO A 390 18.55 1.72 -17.52
C PRO A 390 17.91 1.24 -16.22
N GLY A 391 18.59 1.45 -15.08
CA GLY A 391 18.05 1.09 -13.77
C GLY A 391 16.80 1.88 -13.41
N VAL A 392 16.77 3.18 -13.71
CA VAL A 392 15.57 4.01 -13.53
C VAL A 392 14.41 3.48 -14.38
N VAL A 393 14.66 3.20 -15.66
CA VAL A 393 13.64 2.67 -16.58
C VAL A 393 13.16 1.30 -16.07
N ALA A 394 14.06 0.42 -15.66
CA ALA A 394 13.73 -0.91 -15.16
C ALA A 394 12.82 -0.88 -13.93
N ILE A 395 13.07 0.03 -12.97
CA ILE A 395 12.20 0.18 -11.78
C ILE A 395 10.81 0.71 -12.17
N VAL A 396 10.73 1.70 -13.07
CA VAL A 396 9.44 2.21 -13.56
C VAL A 396 8.65 1.09 -14.25
N LEU A 397 9.30 0.28 -15.10
CA LEU A 397 8.69 -0.87 -15.76
C LEU A 397 8.30 -1.96 -14.75
N LEU A 398 9.14 -2.25 -13.76
CA LEU A 398 8.84 -3.20 -12.71
C LEU A 398 7.53 -2.85 -12.01
N TYR A 399 7.44 -1.64 -11.47
CA TYR A 399 6.25 -1.22 -10.73
C TYR A 399 5.02 -1.01 -11.61
N SER A 400 5.19 -0.76 -12.91
CA SER A 400 4.06 -0.73 -13.85
C SER A 400 3.40 -2.11 -14.04
N ARG A 401 4.15 -3.19 -13.80
CA ARG A 401 3.62 -4.55 -13.87
C ARG A 401 2.93 -5.01 -12.59
N TRP A 402 3.21 -4.32 -11.48
CA TRP A 402 2.67 -4.74 -10.19
C TRP A 402 1.15 -4.57 -10.12
N VAL A 403 0.45 -5.59 -9.62
CA VAL A 403 -1.01 -5.60 -9.45
C VAL A 403 -1.52 -4.40 -8.65
N ASN A 404 -0.77 -3.97 -7.64
CA ASN A 404 -1.05 -2.78 -6.83
C ASN A 404 -0.10 -1.62 -7.19
N TRP A 405 -0.06 -1.24 -8.48
CA TRP A 405 0.82 -0.19 -9.00
C TRP A 405 0.66 1.18 -8.31
N TRP A 406 -0.44 1.38 -7.62
CA TRP A 406 -0.71 2.63 -6.86
C TRP A 406 -0.09 2.63 -5.45
N GLY A 407 0.48 1.50 -4.99
CA GLY A 407 1.18 1.39 -3.71
C GLY A 407 0.27 1.38 -2.48
N GLY A 408 -1.00 0.95 -2.64
CA GLY A 408 -1.96 0.87 -1.52
C GLY A 408 -2.36 2.22 -0.95
N SER A 409 -2.70 2.22 0.33
CA SER A 409 -3.17 3.40 1.08
C SER A 409 -2.04 4.36 1.46
N SER A 410 -1.39 4.98 0.46
CA SER A 410 -0.28 5.92 0.61
C SER A 410 -0.59 7.28 -0.01
N TYR A 411 0.37 8.19 -0.04
CA TYR A 411 0.25 9.50 -0.69
C TYR A 411 1.17 9.60 -1.91
N GLY A 412 0.59 9.98 -3.05
CA GLY A 412 1.34 10.21 -4.28
C GLY A 412 2.12 9.00 -4.79
N PRO A 413 3.23 9.20 -5.55
CA PRO A 413 3.97 8.16 -6.25
C PRO A 413 4.96 7.40 -5.33
N ARG A 414 4.49 6.81 -4.24
CA ARG A 414 5.31 6.15 -3.23
C ARG A 414 6.26 5.10 -3.80
N LEU A 415 5.78 4.25 -4.72
CA LEU A 415 6.57 3.14 -5.26
C LEU A 415 7.83 3.59 -6.00
N LEU A 416 7.83 4.83 -6.53
CA LEU A 416 8.96 5.42 -7.23
C LEU A 416 9.83 6.33 -6.33
N ALA A 417 9.59 6.32 -5.01
CA ALA A 417 10.30 7.17 -4.06
C ALA A 417 11.82 6.96 -4.08
N ASP A 418 12.25 5.71 -4.22
CA ASP A 418 13.67 5.31 -4.23
C ASP A 418 14.44 5.97 -5.38
N LEU A 419 13.77 6.21 -6.51
CA LEU A 419 14.34 6.87 -7.68
C LEU A 419 14.68 8.34 -7.46
N SER A 420 14.09 9.00 -6.45
CA SER A 420 14.14 10.45 -6.28
C SER A 420 15.56 11.05 -6.27
N PRO A 421 16.57 10.50 -5.53
CA PRO A 421 17.93 11.04 -5.56
C PRO A 421 18.63 10.81 -6.90
N VAL A 422 18.32 9.69 -7.60
CA VAL A 422 18.88 9.37 -8.91
C VAL A 422 18.29 10.30 -9.98
N LEU A 423 16.96 10.51 -9.97
CA LEU A 423 16.27 11.44 -10.86
C LEU A 423 16.78 12.88 -10.67
N ALA A 424 16.98 13.31 -9.43
CA ALA A 424 17.53 14.63 -9.14
C ALA A 424 18.95 14.78 -9.72
N LEU A 425 19.78 13.74 -9.68
CA LEU A 425 21.12 13.79 -10.28
C LEU A 425 21.06 13.98 -11.80
N PHE A 426 20.05 13.42 -12.50
CA PHE A 426 19.87 13.63 -13.94
C PHE A 426 19.55 15.08 -14.33
N ILE A 427 19.25 15.97 -13.37
CA ILE A 427 19.02 17.39 -13.67
C ILE A 427 20.33 18.14 -13.92
N TYR A 428 21.49 17.70 -13.36
CA TYR A 428 22.73 18.45 -13.52
C TYR A 428 23.15 18.65 -14.99
N PRO A 429 23.00 17.70 -15.93
CA PRO A 429 23.31 17.92 -17.35
C PRO A 429 22.42 18.97 -18.02
N VAL A 430 21.27 19.28 -17.42
CA VAL A 430 20.32 20.29 -17.93
C VAL A 430 20.67 21.69 -17.42
N VAL A 431 21.45 21.83 -16.32
CA VAL A 431 21.79 23.11 -15.69
C VAL A 431 22.37 24.14 -16.69
N PRO A 432 23.28 23.79 -17.63
CA PRO A 432 23.77 24.73 -18.61
C PRO A 432 22.67 25.27 -19.54
N ILE A 433 21.65 24.46 -19.84
CA ILE A 433 20.50 24.86 -20.67
C ILE A 433 19.62 25.84 -19.89
N LEU A 434 19.35 25.51 -18.62
CA LEU A 434 18.60 26.38 -17.69
C LEU A 434 19.31 27.73 -17.46
N ALA A 435 20.64 27.74 -17.46
CA ALA A 435 21.41 28.96 -17.32
C ALA A 435 21.24 29.89 -18.54
N ARG A 436 21.14 29.32 -19.75
CA ARG A 436 21.03 30.06 -21.02
C ARG A 436 19.59 30.47 -21.35
N SER A 437 18.59 29.70 -20.97
CA SER A 437 17.18 29.95 -21.27
C SER A 437 16.42 30.40 -20.03
N ARG A 438 15.99 31.68 -20.02
CA ARG A 438 15.15 32.21 -18.93
C ARG A 438 13.80 31.49 -18.89
N ALA A 439 13.20 31.20 -20.03
CA ALA A 439 11.91 30.49 -20.11
C ALA A 439 11.98 29.10 -19.51
N LEU A 440 12.97 28.28 -19.87
CA LEU A 440 13.14 26.94 -19.31
C LEU A 440 13.46 26.97 -17.81
N ARG A 441 14.26 27.96 -17.37
CA ARG A 441 14.54 28.15 -15.95
C ARG A 441 13.29 28.47 -15.16
N MET A 442 12.45 29.40 -15.67
CA MET A 442 11.17 29.75 -15.03
C MET A 442 10.21 28.56 -15.02
N ALA A 443 10.13 27.81 -16.14
CA ALA A 443 9.33 26.57 -16.19
C ALA A 443 9.80 25.56 -15.15
N PHE A 444 11.11 25.33 -15.04
CA PHE A 444 11.68 24.44 -14.03
C PHE A 444 11.31 24.87 -12.60
N ILE A 445 11.48 26.16 -12.29
CA ILE A 445 11.13 26.72 -10.97
C ILE A 445 9.63 26.58 -10.69
N ALA A 446 8.78 26.85 -11.67
CA ALA A 446 7.32 26.70 -11.52
C ALA A 446 6.92 25.25 -11.25
N LEU A 447 7.51 24.28 -11.99
CA LEU A 447 7.25 22.86 -11.77
C LEU A 447 7.78 22.36 -10.43
N VAL A 448 8.93 22.89 -9.96
CA VAL A 448 9.44 22.62 -8.61
C VAL A 448 8.49 23.20 -7.56
N ALA A 449 8.01 24.44 -7.74
CA ALA A 449 7.07 25.06 -6.81
C ALA A 449 5.75 24.27 -6.72
N TRP A 450 5.22 23.81 -7.85
CA TRP A 450 4.06 22.91 -7.87
C TRP A 450 4.35 21.64 -7.09
N SER A 451 5.50 20.99 -7.35
CA SER A 451 5.88 19.73 -6.70
C SER A 451 6.01 19.90 -5.19
N VAL A 452 6.63 21.00 -4.76
CA VAL A 452 6.72 21.33 -3.32
C VAL A 452 5.33 21.51 -2.71
N GLY A 453 4.43 22.23 -3.40
CA GLY A 453 3.04 22.39 -2.97
C GLY A 453 2.30 21.06 -2.85
N ALA A 454 2.41 20.20 -3.88
CA ALA A 454 1.78 18.88 -3.88
C ALA A 454 2.26 18.00 -2.71
N HIS A 455 3.58 17.94 -2.47
CA HIS A 455 4.12 17.15 -1.37
C HIS A 455 3.93 17.81 0.01
N ALA A 456 3.83 19.14 0.08
CA ALA A 456 3.47 19.85 1.31
C ALA A 456 2.03 19.52 1.74
N ILE A 457 1.09 19.39 0.81
CA ILE A 457 -0.27 18.90 1.11
C ILE A 457 -0.17 17.54 1.82
N GLY A 458 0.59 16.59 1.29
CA GLY A 458 0.75 15.27 1.88
C GLY A 458 1.43 15.25 3.24
N ALA A 459 2.32 16.20 3.52
CA ALA A 459 3.04 16.28 4.79
C ALA A 459 2.29 17.05 5.88
N PHE A 460 1.47 18.05 5.51
CA PHE A 460 0.93 19.01 6.47
C PHE A 460 -0.60 19.11 6.50
N VAL A 461 -1.27 18.61 5.46
CA VAL A 461 -2.71 18.81 5.28
C VAL A 461 -3.47 17.49 5.16
N ASP A 462 -2.93 16.51 4.40
CA ASP A 462 -3.57 15.24 4.16
C ASP A 462 -3.46 14.31 5.38
N ASP A 463 -4.60 13.80 5.84
CA ASP A 463 -4.71 12.85 6.97
C ASP A 463 -4.85 11.40 6.51
N ARG A 464 -4.69 11.10 5.24
CA ARG A 464 -4.86 9.79 4.59
C ARG A 464 -6.32 9.29 4.54
N SER A 465 -7.29 10.05 5.02
CA SER A 465 -8.71 9.62 5.06
C SER A 465 -9.26 9.31 3.67
N TRP A 466 -8.76 9.97 2.63
CA TRP A 466 -9.15 9.70 1.25
C TRP A 466 -8.95 8.22 0.85
N ASN A 467 -7.88 7.59 1.30
CA ASN A 467 -7.60 6.18 1.01
C ASN A 467 -8.64 5.23 1.62
N TRP A 468 -9.17 5.61 2.79
CA TRP A 468 -10.06 4.80 3.63
C TRP A 468 -11.50 5.32 3.61
N ASN A 469 -11.96 5.87 2.50
CA ASN A 469 -13.28 6.49 2.43
C ASN A 469 -14.41 5.48 2.62
N GLY A 470 -14.69 5.11 3.84
CA GLY A 470 -15.75 4.21 4.22
C GLY A 470 -15.69 2.88 3.46
N ASN A 471 -16.77 2.57 2.72
CA ASN A 471 -16.82 1.37 1.89
C ASN A 471 -16.06 1.50 0.56
N MET A 472 -15.58 2.71 0.23
CA MET A 472 -14.89 3.02 -1.02
C MET A 472 -13.37 3.07 -0.84
N VAL A 473 -12.80 2.07 -0.18
CA VAL A 473 -11.35 1.92 -0.01
C VAL A 473 -10.67 1.83 -1.37
N VAL A 474 -9.59 2.60 -1.58
CA VAL A 474 -8.91 2.71 -2.88
C VAL A 474 -8.44 1.37 -3.44
N ASP A 475 -8.07 0.43 -2.57
CA ASP A 475 -7.61 -0.90 -2.98
C ASP A 475 -8.74 -1.78 -3.56
N ARG A 476 -9.99 -1.48 -3.24
CA ARG A 476 -11.19 -2.15 -3.79
C ARG A 476 -11.83 -1.38 -4.94
N PHE A 477 -11.58 -0.07 -5.01
CA PHE A 477 -12.16 0.85 -6.01
C PHE A 477 -11.07 1.65 -6.71
N PRO A 478 -10.20 0.99 -7.50
CA PRO A 478 -9.05 1.61 -8.14
C PRO A 478 -9.41 2.66 -9.20
N GLU A 479 -10.67 2.71 -9.66
CA GLU A 479 -11.18 3.77 -10.53
C GLU A 479 -11.10 5.16 -9.87
N ARG A 480 -11.12 5.26 -8.55
CA ARG A 480 -10.91 6.51 -7.80
C ARG A 480 -9.52 7.13 -8.04
N LEU A 481 -8.55 6.31 -8.39
CA LEU A 481 -7.20 6.75 -8.71
C LEU A 481 -7.15 7.67 -9.93
N TRP A 482 -8.20 7.66 -10.76
CA TRP A 482 -8.31 8.44 -12.00
C TRP A 482 -9.21 9.68 -11.90
N SER A 483 -9.76 9.96 -10.72
CA SER A 483 -10.59 11.13 -10.49
C SER A 483 -9.74 12.38 -10.26
N TRP A 484 -9.95 13.42 -11.05
CA TRP A 484 -9.36 14.75 -10.84
C TRP A 484 -10.10 15.58 -9.79
N SER A 485 -11.37 15.31 -9.56
CA SER A 485 -12.19 16.01 -8.58
C SER A 485 -12.22 15.38 -7.19
N ASP A 486 -11.87 14.08 -7.09
CA ASP A 486 -11.83 13.31 -5.84
C ASP A 486 -10.47 12.65 -5.68
N ASN A 487 -9.48 13.39 -5.17
CA ASN A 487 -8.13 12.89 -4.92
C ASN A 487 -7.45 13.61 -3.77
N GLN A 488 -6.26 13.15 -3.42
CA GLN A 488 -5.46 13.65 -2.30
C GLN A 488 -4.87 15.06 -2.50
N LEU A 489 -4.84 15.59 -3.72
CA LEU A 489 -4.42 16.97 -3.98
C LEU A 489 -5.55 17.97 -3.81
N VAL A 490 -6.80 17.54 -3.95
CA VAL A 490 -7.99 18.41 -3.96
C VAL A 490 -8.72 18.39 -2.63
N ASN A 491 -9.03 17.20 -2.10
CA ASN A 491 -9.89 17.07 -0.92
C ASN A 491 -9.26 17.65 0.36
N PRO A 492 -8.01 17.35 0.74
CA PRO A 492 -7.44 17.86 1.99
C PRO A 492 -7.31 19.39 2.02
N PRO A 493 -6.81 20.09 0.97
CA PRO A 493 -6.81 21.54 0.95
C PRO A 493 -8.22 22.17 1.00
N ARG A 494 -9.19 21.55 0.31
CA ARG A 494 -10.58 22.00 0.32
C ARG A 494 -11.16 21.92 1.74
N ASP A 495 -10.94 20.79 2.42
CA ASP A 495 -11.38 20.61 3.81
C ASP A 495 -10.71 21.61 4.75
N ALA A 496 -9.40 21.83 4.62
CA ALA A 496 -8.67 22.81 5.41
C ALA A 496 -9.20 24.24 5.18
N PHE A 497 -9.47 24.60 3.92
CA PHE A 497 -10.08 25.88 3.58
C PHE A 497 -11.48 26.03 4.19
N HIS A 498 -12.34 25.04 4.05
CA HIS A 498 -13.70 25.07 4.63
C HIS A 498 -13.67 25.17 6.15
N ARG A 499 -12.78 24.45 6.83
CA ARG A 499 -12.58 24.59 8.28
C ARG A 499 -12.14 26.01 8.68
N ALA A 500 -11.27 26.64 7.90
CA ALA A 500 -10.88 28.03 8.14
C ALA A 500 -12.07 28.99 7.94
N VAL A 501 -12.89 28.80 6.92
CA VAL A 501 -14.13 29.59 6.68
C VAL A 501 -15.13 29.40 7.83
N ILE A 502 -15.34 28.14 8.27
CA ILE A 502 -16.22 27.83 9.42
C ILE A 502 -15.75 28.58 10.67
N ALA A 503 -14.45 28.53 10.96
CA ALA A 503 -13.87 29.21 12.12
C ALA A 503 -13.99 30.75 12.02
N ALA A 504 -13.61 31.32 10.87
CA ALA A 504 -13.62 32.78 10.66
C ALA A 504 -15.04 33.36 10.72
N ARG A 505 -16.03 32.66 10.12
CA ARG A 505 -17.43 33.07 10.11
C ARG A 505 -18.24 32.59 11.31
N ARG A 506 -17.61 31.85 12.23
CA ARG A 506 -18.26 31.21 13.40
C ARG A 506 -19.51 30.44 13.02
N LEU A 507 -19.48 29.73 11.91
CA LEU A 507 -20.64 28.98 11.42
C LEU A 507 -20.98 27.84 12.41
N PRO A 508 -22.29 27.59 12.64
CA PRO A 508 -22.70 26.37 13.31
C PRO A 508 -22.26 25.15 12.49
N THR A 509 -21.99 24.04 13.18
CA THR A 509 -21.53 22.80 12.56
C THR A 509 -22.38 21.62 12.97
N SER A 510 -22.31 20.53 12.24
CA SER A 510 -22.97 19.28 12.59
C SER A 510 -22.66 18.85 14.05
N ARG A 511 -21.49 19.19 14.56
CA ARG A 511 -21.08 18.85 15.92
C ARG A 511 -21.77 19.66 17.02
N ASN A 512 -21.93 20.97 16.83
CA ASN A 512 -22.43 21.90 17.86
C ASN A 512 -23.87 22.36 17.64
N ALA A 513 -24.42 22.16 16.47
CA ALA A 513 -25.79 22.55 16.10
C ALA A 513 -26.48 21.53 15.18
N PRO A 514 -26.60 20.24 15.59
CA PRO A 514 -27.19 19.20 14.75
C PRO A 514 -28.66 19.46 14.39
N GLN A 515 -29.36 20.28 15.16
CA GLN A 515 -30.74 20.70 14.89
C GLN A 515 -30.88 21.60 13.64
N LEU A 516 -29.78 22.15 13.13
CA LEU A 516 -29.75 23.01 11.94
C LEU A 516 -29.34 22.24 10.67
N LEU A 517 -29.18 20.93 10.76
CA LEU A 517 -28.85 20.06 9.63
C LEU A 517 -30.07 19.84 8.75
N SER A 518 -29.90 19.97 7.44
CA SER A 518 -30.87 19.59 6.43
C SER A 518 -30.18 19.36 5.10
N ALA A 519 -30.72 18.46 4.28
CA ALA A 519 -30.18 18.15 2.97
C ALA A 519 -31.30 18.06 1.92
N SER A 520 -30.94 18.30 0.67
CA SER A 520 -31.69 17.94 -0.51
C SER A 520 -30.91 16.89 -1.30
N TYR A 521 -31.56 15.82 -1.71
CA TYR A 521 -30.92 14.74 -2.44
C TYR A 521 -31.27 14.72 -3.92
N ARG A 522 -30.29 14.34 -4.75
CA ARG A 522 -30.48 13.99 -6.16
C ARG A 522 -29.85 12.62 -6.37
N SER A 523 -30.56 11.74 -7.04
CA SER A 523 -30.02 10.44 -7.48
C SER A 523 -30.48 10.20 -8.91
N ASP A 524 -29.57 9.72 -9.73
CA ASP A 524 -29.85 9.36 -11.13
C ASP A 524 -30.29 7.88 -11.24
N SER A 525 -30.40 7.16 -10.11
CA SER A 525 -30.82 5.78 -10.09
C SER A 525 -32.33 5.63 -10.26
N PRO A 526 -32.78 4.63 -11.01
CA PRO A 526 -34.22 4.34 -11.16
C PRO A 526 -34.84 3.99 -9.80
N ALA A 527 -36.12 4.26 -9.63
CA ALA A 527 -36.87 3.98 -8.39
C ALA A 527 -36.91 2.47 -8.04
N SER A 528 -36.70 1.59 -9.03
CA SER A 528 -36.61 0.14 -8.85
C SER A 528 -35.42 -0.44 -9.60
N VAL A 529 -34.73 -1.38 -8.97
CA VAL A 529 -33.52 -2.04 -9.49
C VAL A 529 -33.64 -3.54 -9.24
N VAL A 530 -33.30 -4.34 -10.24
CA VAL A 530 -33.14 -5.78 -10.09
C VAL A 530 -31.63 -6.07 -10.08
N ILE A 531 -31.16 -6.80 -9.09
CA ILE A 531 -29.75 -7.17 -8.93
C ILE A 531 -29.63 -8.66 -8.59
N ASP A 532 -28.62 -9.30 -9.11
CA ASP A 532 -28.34 -10.69 -8.75
C ASP A 532 -27.75 -10.80 -7.34
N CYS A 533 -28.01 -11.95 -6.70
CA CYS A 533 -27.42 -12.24 -5.40
C CYS A 533 -25.87 -12.18 -5.48
N GLY A 534 -25.27 -11.41 -4.59
CA GLY A 534 -23.81 -11.20 -4.53
C GLY A 534 -23.26 -10.09 -5.43
N GLN A 535 -24.06 -9.50 -6.32
CA GLN A 535 -23.67 -8.28 -7.02
C GLN A 535 -23.80 -7.06 -6.09
N THR A 536 -22.94 -6.07 -6.28
CA THR A 536 -23.02 -4.80 -5.54
C THR A 536 -23.74 -3.76 -6.36
N LEU A 537 -24.67 -3.07 -5.71
CA LEU A 537 -25.36 -1.91 -6.31
C LEU A 537 -24.42 -0.70 -6.27
N GLN A 538 -24.12 -0.13 -7.42
CA GLN A 538 -23.40 1.14 -7.53
C GLN A 538 -24.41 2.29 -7.52
N LEU A 539 -24.29 3.20 -6.55
CA LEU A 539 -25.21 4.31 -6.36
C LEU A 539 -24.45 5.63 -6.34
N SER A 540 -24.89 6.59 -7.14
CA SER A 540 -24.43 7.98 -7.08
C SER A 540 -25.53 8.86 -6.44
N VAL A 541 -25.14 9.63 -5.41
CA VAL A 541 -26.05 10.50 -4.67
C VAL A 541 -25.45 11.90 -4.57
N GLY A 542 -26.09 12.88 -5.19
CA GLY A 542 -25.82 14.28 -4.95
C GLY A 542 -26.58 14.76 -3.71
N ALA A 543 -25.89 15.34 -2.76
CA ALA A 543 -26.50 15.93 -1.57
C ALA A 543 -26.12 17.41 -1.45
N THR A 544 -27.13 18.28 -1.37
CA THR A 544 -26.97 19.71 -1.18
C THR A 544 -27.28 20.10 0.25
N ASN A 545 -26.39 20.85 0.90
CA ASN A 545 -26.59 21.37 2.26
C ASN A 545 -27.58 22.54 2.22
N VAL A 546 -28.84 22.27 2.41
CA VAL A 546 -29.91 23.29 2.51
C VAL A 546 -30.13 23.74 3.95
N GLY A 547 -29.37 23.21 4.91
CA GLY A 547 -29.37 23.58 6.32
C GLY A 547 -28.57 24.86 6.60
N ARG A 548 -28.48 25.21 7.88
CA ARG A 548 -27.68 26.36 8.36
C ARG A 548 -26.36 25.93 9.02
N ALA A 549 -26.17 24.62 9.30
CA ALA A 549 -24.97 24.10 9.88
C ALA A 549 -24.07 23.48 8.80
N ALA A 550 -22.76 23.75 8.89
CA ALA A 550 -21.77 23.10 8.03
C ALA A 550 -21.66 21.62 8.38
N TRP A 551 -21.54 20.75 7.36
CA TRP A 551 -21.30 19.33 7.53
C TRP A 551 -19.82 19.09 7.69
N LEU A 552 -19.40 18.47 8.79
CA LEU A 552 -18.01 18.19 9.06
C LEU A 552 -17.60 16.84 8.46
N ALA A 553 -16.48 16.82 7.74
CA ALA A 553 -15.84 15.62 7.19
C ALA A 553 -14.92 14.93 8.21
N GLN A 554 -14.38 15.69 9.16
CA GLN A 554 -13.41 15.22 10.15
C GLN A 554 -13.74 15.75 11.56
N SER A 555 -13.57 14.90 12.55
CA SER A 555 -13.70 15.26 13.96
C SER A 555 -12.85 14.36 14.83
N ALA A 556 -12.20 14.91 15.84
CA ALA A 556 -11.31 14.20 16.77
C ALA A 556 -11.99 13.08 17.59
N ARG A 557 -13.32 12.97 17.56
CA ARG A 557 -14.11 12.00 18.35
C ARG A 557 -15.21 11.31 17.55
N GLU A 558 -15.13 11.29 16.22
CA GLU A 558 -16.15 10.77 15.30
C GLU A 558 -17.56 11.40 15.44
N ARG A 559 -17.92 11.97 16.57
CA ARG A 559 -19.21 12.63 16.79
C ARG A 559 -19.31 13.93 15.99
N GLY A 560 -20.40 14.09 15.29
CA GLY A 560 -20.65 15.26 14.45
C GLY A 560 -20.08 15.15 13.05
N LEU A 561 -19.66 13.93 12.62
CA LEU A 561 -19.27 13.65 11.25
C LEU A 561 -20.50 13.34 10.40
N VAL A 562 -20.65 14.05 9.30
CA VAL A 562 -21.70 13.75 8.35
C VAL A 562 -21.22 12.73 7.35
N ARG A 563 -22.01 11.68 7.14
CA ARG A 563 -21.73 10.57 6.24
C ARG A 563 -22.98 10.20 5.45
N LEU A 564 -22.81 9.64 4.26
CA LEU A 564 -23.90 8.93 3.59
C LEU A 564 -23.98 7.54 4.20
N GLY A 565 -25.17 7.11 4.55
CA GLY A 565 -25.43 5.78 5.06
C GLY A 565 -26.66 5.16 4.40
N TRP A 566 -26.87 3.86 4.64
CA TRP A 566 -28.03 3.15 4.14
C TRP A 566 -28.52 2.09 5.09
N ARG A 567 -29.84 1.75 4.94
CA ARG A 567 -30.55 0.71 5.67
C ARG A 567 -31.36 -0.13 4.70
N TRP A 568 -31.45 -1.41 4.98
CA TRP A 568 -32.28 -2.35 4.25
C TRP A 568 -33.56 -2.65 5.00
N TYR A 569 -34.65 -2.70 4.29
CA TYR A 569 -35.99 -3.06 4.83
C TYR A 569 -36.58 -4.21 4.03
N ARG A 570 -37.26 -5.12 4.72
CA ARG A 570 -38.13 -6.16 4.15
C ARG A 570 -39.43 -6.12 4.90
N ASP A 571 -40.56 -6.06 4.18
CA ASP A 571 -41.91 -6.01 4.76
C ASP A 571 -42.08 -4.92 5.83
N GLY A 572 -41.50 -3.78 5.60
CA GLY A 572 -41.53 -2.62 6.51
C GLY A 572 -40.61 -2.72 7.74
N ARG A 573 -39.87 -3.82 7.92
CA ARG A 573 -38.98 -4.02 9.04
C ARG A 573 -37.53 -3.78 8.61
N SER A 574 -36.77 -3.03 9.42
CA SER A 574 -35.34 -2.85 9.22
C SER A 574 -34.59 -4.17 9.44
N LEU A 575 -33.68 -4.50 8.54
CA LEU A 575 -32.84 -5.68 8.64
C LEU A 575 -31.56 -5.35 9.42
N PRO A 576 -31.08 -6.23 10.30
CA PRO A 576 -29.82 -6.05 11.05
C PRO A 576 -28.59 -6.37 10.17
N LEU A 577 -28.56 -5.80 8.98
CA LEU A 577 -27.44 -5.95 8.06
C LEU A 577 -26.40 -4.87 8.36
N ALA A 578 -25.13 -5.16 8.02
CA ALA A 578 -24.06 -4.20 8.19
C ALA A 578 -24.39 -2.89 7.48
N GLU A 579 -24.57 -1.83 8.27
CA GLU A 579 -24.76 -0.48 7.74
C GLU A 579 -23.45 -0.01 7.12
N GLY A 580 -23.50 0.38 5.85
CA GLY A 580 -22.36 0.98 5.18
C GLY A 580 -22.28 2.48 5.40
N ARG A 581 -21.10 3.03 5.24
CA ARG A 581 -20.83 4.48 5.37
C ARG A 581 -19.92 4.95 4.25
N VAL A 582 -20.27 6.10 3.66
CA VAL A 582 -19.38 6.84 2.76
C VAL A 582 -19.07 8.19 3.38
N LEU A 583 -17.79 8.51 3.46
CA LEU A 583 -17.29 9.72 4.09
C LEU A 583 -17.41 10.92 3.14
N LEU A 584 -17.50 12.11 3.71
CA LEU A 584 -17.24 13.36 3.00
C LEU A 584 -15.73 13.49 2.73
N GLY A 585 -15.37 13.90 1.52
CA GLY A 585 -13.97 14.21 1.19
C GLY A 585 -13.49 15.53 1.81
N ALA A 586 -14.41 16.45 2.08
CA ALA A 586 -14.18 17.74 2.74
C ALA A 586 -15.47 18.20 3.42
N ALA A 587 -15.40 19.11 4.37
CA ALA A 587 -16.55 19.75 4.97
C ALA A 587 -17.43 20.42 3.88
N VAL A 588 -18.74 20.44 4.09
CA VAL A 588 -19.71 21.03 3.15
C VAL A 588 -20.41 22.20 3.82
N LEU A 589 -20.22 23.40 3.26
CA LEU A 589 -20.81 24.63 3.80
C LEU A 589 -22.30 24.73 3.43
N PRO A 590 -23.11 25.52 4.16
CA PRO A 590 -24.46 25.82 3.76
C PRO A 590 -24.55 26.34 2.32
N GLY A 591 -25.43 25.74 1.51
CA GLY A 591 -25.61 26.03 0.09
C GLY A 591 -24.72 25.22 -0.86
N GLU A 592 -23.72 24.50 -0.37
CA GLU A 592 -22.83 23.67 -1.19
C GLU A 592 -23.40 22.25 -1.38
N SER A 593 -22.92 21.59 -2.43
CA SER A 593 -23.28 20.21 -2.77
C SER A 593 -22.07 19.29 -2.72
N HIS A 594 -22.32 18.01 -2.40
CA HIS A 594 -21.32 16.94 -2.46
C HIS A 594 -21.91 15.73 -3.19
N GLU A 595 -21.09 15.11 -4.05
CA GLU A 595 -21.44 13.88 -4.77
C GLU A 595 -20.81 12.66 -4.06
N PHE A 596 -21.68 11.76 -3.62
CA PHE A 596 -21.28 10.49 -3.04
C PHE A 596 -21.38 9.38 -4.08
N ARG A 597 -20.43 8.46 -4.03
CA ARG A 597 -20.51 7.19 -4.75
C ARG A 597 -20.45 6.07 -3.72
N ALA A 598 -21.46 5.21 -3.73
CA ALA A 598 -21.59 4.12 -2.78
C ALA A 598 -21.64 2.78 -3.53
N SER A 599 -20.92 1.80 -3.05
CA SER A 599 -21.02 0.40 -3.45
C SER A 599 -21.75 -0.35 -2.34
N ILE A 600 -22.99 -0.74 -2.59
CA ILE A 600 -23.89 -1.29 -1.59
C ILE A 600 -24.08 -2.78 -1.84
N THR A 601 -23.72 -3.59 -0.86
CA THR A 601 -23.94 -5.03 -0.90
C THR A 601 -25.39 -5.32 -0.51
N PRO A 602 -26.17 -5.99 -1.37
CA PRO A 602 -27.53 -6.36 -1.05
C PRO A 602 -27.61 -7.48 -0.01
N PRO A 603 -28.80 -7.72 0.56
CA PRO A 603 -29.07 -8.92 1.32
C PRO A 603 -28.75 -10.18 0.51
N ARG A 604 -28.32 -11.25 1.18
CA ARG A 604 -27.99 -12.53 0.53
C ARG A 604 -29.21 -13.34 0.13
N GLU A 605 -30.33 -13.13 0.82
CA GLU A 605 -31.56 -13.84 0.53
C GLU A 605 -32.27 -13.22 -0.68
N PRO A 606 -32.75 -14.02 -1.63
CA PRO A 606 -33.60 -13.54 -2.71
C PRO A 606 -34.91 -12.92 -2.19
N GLY A 607 -35.36 -11.89 -2.85
CA GLY A 607 -36.61 -11.25 -2.49
C GLY A 607 -36.72 -9.77 -2.81
N ALA A 608 -37.84 -9.17 -2.47
CA ALA A 608 -38.07 -7.74 -2.61
C ALA A 608 -37.63 -7.00 -1.32
N TYR A 609 -36.88 -5.96 -1.50
CA TYR A 609 -36.34 -5.11 -0.43
C TYR A 609 -36.56 -3.63 -0.73
N VAL A 610 -36.53 -2.83 0.30
CA VAL A 610 -36.43 -1.36 0.17
C VAL A 610 -35.07 -0.94 0.73
N LEU A 611 -34.27 -0.30 -0.10
CA LEU A 611 -33.05 0.35 0.29
C LEU A 611 -33.34 1.81 0.61
N GLU A 612 -33.09 2.21 1.84
CA GLU A 612 -33.16 3.61 2.27
C GLU A 612 -31.76 4.18 2.40
N VAL A 613 -31.50 5.30 1.67
CA VAL A 613 -30.20 5.96 1.64
C VAL A 613 -30.37 7.42 2.06
N GLY A 614 -29.52 7.89 2.97
CA GLY A 614 -29.58 9.25 3.46
C GLY A 614 -28.32 9.64 4.24
N LEU A 615 -28.23 10.91 4.58
CA LEU A 615 -27.19 11.43 5.44
C LEU A 615 -27.47 11.13 6.90
N LEU A 616 -26.39 10.93 7.65
CA LEU A 616 -26.44 10.86 9.11
C LEU A 616 -25.30 11.67 9.71
N ASP A 617 -25.54 12.14 10.92
CA ASP A 617 -24.54 12.70 11.81
C ASP A 617 -24.13 11.60 12.80
N GLU A 618 -22.89 11.12 12.67
CA GLU A 618 -22.39 9.95 13.42
C GLU A 618 -22.58 10.14 14.91
N TRP A 619 -23.12 9.09 15.56
CA TRP A 619 -23.44 9.03 16.98
C TRP A 619 -24.44 10.09 17.46
N VAL A 620 -25.15 10.73 16.53
CA VAL A 620 -26.16 11.74 16.84
C VAL A 620 -27.51 11.37 16.26
N MET A 621 -27.67 11.33 14.91
CA MET A 621 -28.98 11.12 14.27
C MET A 621 -28.90 10.95 12.76
N TRP A 622 -29.95 10.39 12.18
CA TRP A 622 -30.20 10.45 10.74
C TRP A 622 -30.90 11.77 10.37
N PHE A 623 -30.55 12.33 9.20
CA PHE A 623 -31.23 13.54 8.71
C PHE A 623 -32.73 13.33 8.46
N ALA A 624 -33.14 12.09 8.17
CA ALA A 624 -34.54 11.69 8.08
C ALA A 624 -35.34 11.99 9.36
N GLU A 625 -34.70 11.88 10.52
CA GLU A 625 -35.30 12.17 11.83
C GLU A 625 -35.60 13.68 12.04
N ARG A 626 -35.08 14.53 11.14
CA ARG A 626 -35.26 15.99 11.12
C ARG A 626 -36.00 16.46 9.87
N GLY A 627 -36.74 15.55 9.21
CA GLY A 627 -37.59 15.90 8.11
C GLY A 627 -36.92 16.01 6.74
N THR A 628 -35.65 15.59 6.60
CA THR A 628 -35.01 15.39 5.31
C THR A 628 -35.43 14.02 4.74
N PRO A 629 -36.28 13.94 3.70
CA PRO A 629 -36.73 12.65 3.20
C PRO A 629 -35.56 11.86 2.60
N PRO A 630 -35.35 10.59 3.00
CA PRO A 630 -34.31 9.75 2.43
C PRO A 630 -34.66 9.32 1.01
N ILE A 631 -33.66 8.92 0.23
CA ILE A 631 -33.88 8.24 -1.05
C ILE A 631 -34.30 6.81 -0.75
N ARG A 632 -35.41 6.36 -1.40
CA ARG A 632 -35.90 4.98 -1.29
C ARG A 632 -35.87 4.31 -2.65
N LEU A 633 -35.24 3.17 -2.72
CA LEU A 633 -35.11 2.34 -3.91
C LEU A 633 -35.79 0.99 -3.64
N ALA A 634 -36.66 0.56 -4.51
CA ALA A 634 -37.17 -0.81 -4.51
C ALA A 634 -36.07 -1.71 -5.15
N VAL A 635 -35.56 -2.67 -4.40
CA VAL A 635 -34.51 -3.56 -4.88
C VAL A 635 -35.00 -4.99 -4.85
N THR A 636 -35.06 -5.63 -6.01
CA THR A 636 -35.30 -7.06 -6.12
C THR A 636 -34.01 -7.81 -6.24
N VAL A 637 -33.68 -8.63 -5.24
CA VAL A 637 -32.52 -9.51 -5.26
C VAL A 637 -32.91 -10.82 -5.93
N GLY A 638 -32.33 -11.06 -7.11
CA GLY A 638 -32.52 -12.31 -7.86
C GLY A 638 -31.69 -13.46 -7.26
N SER A 639 -32.07 -14.67 -7.56
CA SER A 639 -31.39 -15.89 -7.13
C SER A 639 -30.71 -16.58 -8.29
N ALA A 640 -29.38 -16.74 -8.22
CA ALA A 640 -28.79 -17.87 -8.88
C ALA A 640 -29.19 -19.16 -8.10
N PRO A 641 -29.49 -20.27 -8.77
CA PRO A 641 -29.75 -21.52 -8.09
C PRO A 641 -28.56 -21.91 -7.19
N VAL A 642 -28.86 -22.31 -5.96
CA VAL A 642 -27.82 -22.78 -5.04
C VAL A 642 -27.22 -24.07 -5.58
N LEU A 643 -25.91 -24.07 -5.87
CA LEU A 643 -25.20 -25.27 -6.29
C LEU A 643 -25.26 -26.33 -5.17
N PRO A 644 -25.58 -27.60 -5.48
CA PRO A 644 -25.61 -28.64 -4.46
C PRO A 644 -24.23 -28.79 -3.80
N GLU A 645 -24.20 -29.24 -2.56
CA GLU A 645 -22.95 -29.45 -1.83
C GLU A 645 -22.12 -30.62 -2.40
N ARG A 646 -22.80 -31.62 -3.00
CA ARG A 646 -22.20 -32.81 -3.57
C ARG A 646 -22.38 -32.87 -5.08
N ALA A 647 -21.36 -33.30 -5.79
CA ALA A 647 -21.38 -33.40 -7.24
C ALA A 647 -22.44 -34.36 -7.79
N ASP A 648 -22.73 -35.44 -7.06
CA ASP A 648 -23.77 -36.40 -7.42
C ASP A 648 -25.21 -35.88 -7.37
N ALA A 649 -25.44 -34.76 -6.73
CA ALA A 649 -26.74 -34.08 -6.70
C ALA A 649 -26.91 -33.06 -7.87
N LEU A 650 -25.83 -32.72 -8.60
CA LEU A 650 -25.89 -31.76 -9.71
C LEU A 650 -26.77 -32.25 -10.88
N PRO A 651 -26.79 -33.54 -11.30
CA PRO A 651 -27.68 -34.01 -12.34
C PRO A 651 -29.18 -33.83 -12.03
N ALA A 652 -29.58 -33.99 -10.77
CA ALA A 652 -30.95 -33.71 -10.34
C ALA A 652 -31.32 -32.22 -10.47
N MET A 653 -30.42 -31.32 -10.05
CA MET A 653 -30.59 -29.88 -10.23
C MET A 653 -30.64 -29.49 -11.72
N ILE A 654 -29.80 -30.09 -12.55
CA ILE A 654 -29.81 -29.85 -14.01
C ILE A 654 -31.15 -30.30 -14.60
N HIS A 655 -31.64 -31.41 -14.15
CA HIS A 655 -32.96 -31.94 -14.62
C HIS A 655 -34.10 -30.99 -14.21
N GLU A 656 -34.10 -30.50 -13.00
CA GLU A 656 -35.12 -29.56 -12.48
C GLU A 656 -35.08 -28.21 -13.21
N LEU A 657 -33.90 -27.69 -13.53
CA LEU A 657 -33.73 -26.40 -14.20
C LEU A 657 -33.80 -26.50 -15.74
N ARG A 658 -33.97 -27.67 -16.31
CA ARG A 658 -33.92 -27.90 -17.74
C ARG A 658 -35.10 -27.26 -18.50
N VAL A 659 -34.77 -26.63 -19.62
CA VAL A 659 -35.78 -26.10 -20.55
C VAL A 659 -36.39 -27.22 -21.33
N ALA A 660 -37.70 -27.31 -21.36
CA ALA A 660 -38.40 -28.21 -22.26
C ALA A 660 -38.35 -27.61 -23.69
N ALA A 661 -37.52 -28.17 -24.54
CA ALA A 661 -37.40 -27.74 -25.93
C ALA A 661 -37.20 -28.93 -26.86
N ASP A 662 -37.85 -28.89 -28.04
CA ASP A 662 -37.80 -30.00 -29.04
C ASP A 662 -36.41 -30.13 -29.69
N HIS A 663 -35.59 -29.07 -29.71
CA HIS A 663 -34.25 -29.01 -30.32
C HIS A 663 -33.22 -28.42 -29.34
N VAL A 664 -32.56 -29.28 -28.59
CA VAL A 664 -31.53 -28.86 -27.59
C VAL A 664 -30.15 -28.85 -28.24
N PRO A 665 -29.31 -27.84 -28.00
CA PRO A 665 -27.93 -27.85 -28.51
C PRO A 665 -27.15 -29.07 -28.07
N ARG A 666 -26.31 -29.59 -28.97
CA ARG A 666 -25.39 -30.67 -28.63
C ARG A 666 -24.13 -30.08 -28.03
N LEU A 667 -23.77 -30.54 -26.85
CA LEU A 667 -22.56 -30.13 -26.13
C LEU A 667 -21.64 -31.30 -25.88
N ALA A 668 -20.34 -31.04 -25.87
CA ALA A 668 -19.35 -31.91 -25.30
C ALA A 668 -18.28 -31.07 -24.60
N VAL A 669 -17.78 -31.59 -23.50
CA VAL A 669 -16.56 -31.11 -22.82
C VAL A 669 -15.62 -32.30 -22.68
N SER A 670 -14.35 -32.10 -22.98
CA SER A 670 -13.34 -33.17 -22.90
C SER A 670 -12.01 -32.60 -22.44
N THR A 671 -11.21 -33.45 -21.83
CA THR A 671 -9.82 -33.18 -21.48
C THR A 671 -8.89 -33.96 -22.39
N ASP A 672 -7.68 -33.45 -22.65
CA ASP A 672 -6.68 -34.17 -23.50
C ASP A 672 -6.12 -35.42 -22.81
N ARG A 673 -6.23 -35.49 -21.47
CA ARG A 673 -5.83 -36.66 -20.66
C ARG A 673 -6.83 -36.89 -19.54
N SER A 674 -6.89 -38.14 -19.05
CA SER A 674 -7.67 -38.46 -17.84
C SER A 674 -6.90 -38.31 -16.53
N ARG A 675 -5.57 -38.18 -16.59
CA ARG A 675 -4.69 -38.01 -15.42
C ARG A 675 -3.64 -36.96 -15.67
N TYR A 676 -3.42 -36.12 -14.67
CA TYR A 676 -2.43 -35.03 -14.66
C TYR A 676 -1.61 -35.05 -13.38
N ARG A 677 -0.47 -34.36 -13.40
CA ARG A 677 0.36 -34.06 -12.22
C ARG A 677 0.28 -32.55 -11.90
N PRO A 678 0.50 -32.13 -10.66
CA PRO A 678 0.64 -30.72 -10.33
C PRO A 678 1.74 -30.08 -11.20
N GLY A 679 1.39 -29.00 -11.90
CA GLY A 679 2.29 -28.33 -12.85
C GLY A 679 2.07 -28.69 -14.32
N ASP A 680 1.30 -29.75 -14.62
CA ASP A 680 0.89 -30.04 -16.00
C ASP A 680 -0.08 -28.95 -16.51
N VAL A 681 -0.11 -28.77 -17.81
CA VAL A 681 -1.15 -27.95 -18.47
C VAL A 681 -2.33 -28.85 -18.77
N LEU A 682 -3.49 -28.57 -18.18
CA LEU A 682 -4.75 -29.22 -18.45
C LEU A 682 -5.41 -28.55 -19.66
N ARG A 683 -5.57 -29.31 -20.74
CA ARG A 683 -6.25 -28.83 -21.95
C ARG A 683 -7.70 -29.27 -21.97
N VAL A 684 -8.63 -28.30 -21.94
CA VAL A 684 -10.07 -28.53 -21.94
C VAL A 684 -10.62 -28.11 -23.30
N ALA A 685 -11.26 -29.02 -24.01
CA ALA A 685 -11.97 -28.73 -25.26
C ALA A 685 -13.49 -28.68 -25.00
N LEU A 686 -14.10 -27.59 -25.42
CA LEU A 686 -15.53 -27.34 -25.36
C LEU A 686 -16.06 -27.38 -26.79
N ASP A 687 -17.00 -28.30 -27.08
CA ASP A 687 -17.67 -28.43 -28.37
C ASP A 687 -19.14 -28.12 -28.22
N GLY A 688 -19.68 -27.24 -29.07
CA GLY A 688 -21.12 -26.94 -29.09
C GLY A 688 -21.63 -26.74 -30.51
N SER A 689 -22.82 -27.29 -30.77
CA SER A 689 -23.54 -27.07 -32.03
C SER A 689 -25.03 -26.96 -31.79
N ALA A 690 -25.68 -26.08 -32.54
CA ALA A 690 -27.15 -26.00 -32.56
C ALA A 690 -27.71 -27.20 -33.31
N ALA A 691 -28.81 -27.73 -32.84
CA ALA A 691 -29.50 -28.90 -33.42
C ALA A 691 -30.77 -28.47 -34.14
N GLY A 692 -30.63 -27.79 -35.29
CA GLY A 692 -31.78 -27.36 -36.09
C GLY A 692 -32.47 -26.07 -35.72
N ARG A 693 -31.84 -25.27 -34.84
CA ARG A 693 -32.32 -23.94 -34.41
C ARG A 693 -31.18 -23.09 -33.93
N SER A 694 -31.13 -21.79 -34.29
CA SER A 694 -30.19 -20.82 -33.70
C SER A 694 -30.50 -20.60 -32.22
N TRP A 695 -29.47 -20.62 -31.39
CA TRP A 695 -29.54 -20.34 -29.96
C TRP A 695 -28.63 -19.18 -29.59
N THR A 696 -29.11 -18.30 -28.73
CA THR A 696 -28.29 -17.36 -28.00
C THR A 696 -28.34 -17.76 -26.53
N VAL A 697 -27.19 -18.04 -25.92
CA VAL A 697 -27.09 -18.67 -24.60
C VAL A 697 -25.98 -18.04 -23.77
N ASP A 698 -26.10 -18.11 -22.45
CA ASP A 698 -24.98 -17.90 -21.55
C ASP A 698 -24.28 -19.24 -21.29
N ALA A 699 -22.95 -19.22 -21.30
CA ALA A 699 -22.15 -20.43 -21.07
C ALA A 699 -21.45 -20.35 -19.72
N TYR A 700 -21.52 -21.44 -18.96
CA TYR A 700 -20.85 -21.60 -17.67
C TYR A 700 -19.97 -22.84 -17.72
N LEU A 701 -18.71 -22.70 -17.32
CA LEU A 701 -17.79 -23.82 -17.17
C LEU A 701 -17.40 -23.94 -15.70
N MET A 702 -17.89 -24.99 -15.07
CA MET A 702 -17.74 -25.24 -13.66
C MET A 702 -16.83 -26.44 -13.39
N LEU A 703 -15.89 -26.29 -12.46
CA LEU A 703 -15.01 -27.36 -11.99
C LEU A 703 -15.44 -27.78 -10.59
N TRP A 704 -15.70 -29.08 -10.43
CA TRP A 704 -15.93 -29.71 -9.14
C TRP A 704 -14.70 -30.53 -8.74
N GLY A 705 -14.22 -30.35 -7.51
CA GLY A 705 -13.00 -31.01 -7.03
C GLY A 705 -13.12 -31.66 -5.66
N PRO A 706 -12.03 -32.16 -5.12
CA PRO A 706 -11.99 -32.89 -3.86
C PRO A 706 -12.58 -32.10 -2.69
N GLY A 707 -13.32 -32.77 -1.82
CA GLY A 707 -13.97 -32.17 -0.64
C GLY A 707 -15.12 -31.22 -0.96
N GLY A 708 -15.77 -31.39 -2.14
CA GLY A 708 -16.92 -30.58 -2.55
C GLY A 708 -16.55 -29.13 -2.95
N ARG A 709 -15.28 -28.86 -3.20
CA ARG A 709 -14.83 -27.55 -3.66
C ARG A 709 -15.29 -27.30 -5.08
N ARG A 710 -15.73 -26.07 -5.34
CA ARG A 710 -16.35 -25.69 -6.61
C ARG A 710 -15.72 -24.40 -7.11
N TRP A 711 -15.50 -24.34 -8.43
CA TRP A 711 -14.94 -23.17 -9.12
C TRP A 711 -15.70 -22.95 -10.43
N PHE A 712 -15.69 -21.71 -10.90
CA PHE A 712 -16.08 -21.35 -12.26
C PHE A 712 -14.85 -20.89 -13.04
N TYR A 713 -14.85 -21.08 -14.34
CA TYR A 713 -13.88 -20.47 -15.25
C TYR A 713 -14.53 -19.26 -15.94
N ASP A 714 -14.00 -18.06 -15.73
CA ASP A 714 -14.56 -16.80 -16.23
C ASP A 714 -14.06 -16.39 -17.62
N GLY A 715 -13.36 -17.28 -18.32
CA GLY A 715 -12.71 -17.03 -19.61
C GLY A 715 -11.23 -16.61 -19.46
N ARG A 716 -10.77 -16.37 -18.24
CA ARG A 716 -9.37 -16.02 -17.94
C ARG A 716 -8.81 -16.79 -16.75
N HIS A 717 -9.61 -16.97 -15.71
CA HIS A 717 -9.17 -17.54 -14.44
C HIS A 717 -10.17 -18.55 -13.90
N ILE A 718 -9.68 -19.46 -13.04
CA ILE A 718 -10.51 -20.34 -12.23
C ILE A 718 -10.87 -19.58 -10.95
N VAL A 719 -12.15 -19.23 -10.80
CA VAL A 719 -12.69 -18.45 -9.68
C VAL A 719 -13.47 -19.37 -8.75
N ARG A 720 -13.24 -19.31 -7.44
CA ARG A 720 -14.00 -20.10 -6.47
C ARG A 720 -15.47 -19.77 -6.53
N ALA A 721 -16.32 -20.79 -6.64
CA ALA A 721 -17.77 -20.61 -6.65
C ALA A 721 -18.23 -20.00 -5.31
N ARG A 722 -19.03 -18.93 -5.39
CA ARG A 722 -19.66 -18.27 -4.25
C ARG A 722 -21.11 -18.68 -4.18
N GLU A 723 -21.68 -18.69 -2.99
CA GLU A 723 -23.12 -18.90 -2.80
C GLU A 723 -23.92 -17.88 -3.64
N CYS A 724 -24.93 -18.31 -4.32
CA CYS A 724 -25.83 -17.51 -5.16
C CYS A 724 -25.17 -16.79 -6.35
N GLN A 725 -23.94 -17.11 -6.74
CA GLN A 725 -23.27 -16.45 -7.86
C GLN A 725 -22.66 -17.48 -8.81
N TRP A 726 -23.20 -17.54 -10.02
CA TRP A 726 -22.58 -18.27 -11.12
C TRP A 726 -21.77 -17.31 -11.98
N THR A 727 -20.49 -17.61 -12.16
CA THR A 727 -19.61 -16.80 -12.98
C THR A 727 -19.62 -17.33 -14.40
N PRO A 728 -20.10 -16.58 -15.41
CA PRO A 728 -20.18 -17.06 -16.78
C PRO A 728 -18.79 -17.15 -17.44
N LEU A 729 -18.59 -18.18 -18.24
CA LEU A 729 -17.49 -18.27 -19.19
C LEU A 729 -17.66 -17.24 -20.31
N ALA A 730 -18.88 -17.11 -20.81
CA ALA A 730 -19.25 -16.12 -21.82
C ALA A 730 -20.77 -15.86 -21.78
N ARG A 731 -21.19 -14.65 -22.11
CA ARG A 731 -22.58 -14.24 -22.19
C ARG A 731 -23.03 -14.05 -23.63
N ALA A 732 -24.31 -14.29 -23.88
CA ALA A 732 -24.99 -14.11 -25.17
C ALA A 732 -24.23 -14.75 -26.35
N VAL A 733 -23.75 -15.98 -26.13
CA VAL A 733 -23.01 -16.74 -27.14
C VAL A 733 -23.99 -17.25 -28.21
N ALA A 734 -23.80 -16.85 -29.46
CA ALA A 734 -24.56 -17.40 -30.58
C ALA A 734 -24.07 -18.79 -30.95
N LEU A 735 -24.99 -19.75 -31.00
CA LEU A 735 -24.78 -21.08 -31.54
C LEU A 735 -25.61 -21.18 -32.82
N PRO A 736 -25.06 -20.83 -33.99
CA PRO A 736 -25.79 -20.87 -35.25
C PRO A 736 -26.06 -22.33 -35.69
N ASP A 737 -27.14 -22.53 -36.39
CA ASP A 737 -27.50 -23.85 -36.92
C ASP A 737 -26.49 -24.33 -37.95
N GLY A 738 -26.15 -25.63 -37.89
CA GLY A 738 -25.20 -26.26 -38.81
C GLY A 738 -23.71 -25.97 -38.55
N HIS A 739 -23.34 -25.13 -37.60
CA HIS A 739 -21.96 -24.83 -37.24
C HIS A 739 -21.55 -25.46 -35.91
N ARG A 740 -20.42 -26.18 -35.93
CA ARG A 740 -19.78 -26.66 -34.71
C ARG A 740 -18.79 -25.60 -34.24
N ARG A 741 -18.99 -25.12 -33.01
CA ARG A 741 -18.04 -24.22 -32.37
C ARG A 741 -17.17 -25.01 -31.42
N ARG A 742 -15.86 -24.93 -31.60
CA ARG A 742 -14.87 -25.55 -30.71
C ARG A 742 -14.01 -24.48 -30.08
N VAL A 743 -13.88 -24.56 -28.75
CA VAL A 743 -12.99 -23.70 -27.96
C VAL A 743 -12.06 -24.62 -27.17
N VAL A 744 -10.78 -24.31 -27.18
CA VAL A 744 -9.77 -25.05 -26.40
C VAL A 744 -9.16 -24.11 -25.39
N LEU A 745 -9.12 -24.52 -24.13
CA LEU A 745 -8.59 -23.79 -23.00
C LEU A 745 -7.39 -24.55 -22.45
N ASP A 746 -6.29 -23.83 -22.23
CA ASP A 746 -5.09 -24.37 -21.57
C ASP A 746 -5.05 -23.80 -20.12
N LEU A 747 -5.17 -24.69 -19.13
CA LEU A 747 -5.28 -24.32 -17.72
C LEU A 747 -4.13 -24.92 -16.91
N PRO A 748 -3.41 -24.15 -16.09
CA PRO A 748 -2.36 -24.68 -15.22
C PRO A 748 -2.96 -25.49 -14.05
N THR A 749 -2.38 -26.65 -13.75
CA THR A 749 -2.83 -27.52 -12.64
C THR A 749 -2.04 -27.31 -11.34
N ALA A 750 -1.03 -26.45 -11.34
CA ALA A 750 -0.06 -26.32 -10.24
C ALA A 750 -0.69 -26.04 -8.87
N GLU A 751 -1.87 -25.44 -8.84
CA GLU A 751 -2.53 -25.01 -7.62
C GLU A 751 -3.79 -25.80 -7.27
N LEU A 752 -4.14 -26.76 -8.10
CA LEU A 752 -5.28 -27.62 -7.79
C LEU A 752 -4.82 -28.71 -6.81
N PRO A 753 -5.58 -28.97 -5.73
CA PRO A 753 -5.30 -30.08 -4.82
C PRO A 753 -5.33 -31.44 -5.53
N VAL A 754 -4.52 -32.38 -5.09
CA VAL A 754 -4.55 -33.76 -5.58
C VAL A 754 -5.93 -34.39 -5.34
N GLY A 755 -6.50 -35.06 -6.35
CA GLY A 755 -7.79 -35.74 -6.28
C GLY A 755 -8.54 -35.78 -7.60
N SER A 756 -9.78 -36.25 -7.52
CA SER A 756 -10.67 -36.36 -8.68
C SER A 756 -11.43 -35.07 -8.93
N TYR A 757 -11.57 -34.69 -10.18
CA TYR A 757 -12.22 -33.49 -10.66
C TYR A 757 -13.23 -33.81 -11.76
N THR A 758 -14.30 -33.01 -11.82
CA THR A 758 -15.28 -33.05 -12.90
C THR A 758 -15.56 -31.67 -13.43
N TRP A 759 -15.40 -31.48 -14.74
CA TRP A 759 -15.85 -30.29 -15.45
C TRP A 759 -17.30 -30.46 -15.86
N HIS A 760 -18.11 -29.42 -15.65
CA HIS A 760 -19.47 -29.29 -16.15
C HIS A 760 -19.56 -28.04 -17.03
N LEU A 761 -19.95 -28.24 -18.29
CA LEU A 761 -20.30 -27.18 -19.21
C LEU A 761 -21.82 -27.02 -19.21
N LEU A 762 -22.32 -25.89 -18.81
CA LEU A 762 -23.74 -25.57 -18.78
C LEU A 762 -24.01 -24.43 -19.76
N LEU A 763 -25.03 -24.57 -20.58
CA LEU A 763 -25.61 -23.48 -21.36
C LEU A 763 -26.98 -23.14 -20.76
N THR A 764 -27.23 -21.86 -20.54
CA THR A 764 -28.48 -21.35 -20.00
C THR A 764 -29.14 -20.35 -20.95
N GLU A 765 -30.39 -20.03 -20.72
CA GLU A 765 -31.02 -18.86 -21.34
C GLU A 765 -30.23 -17.59 -20.99
N VAL A 766 -30.20 -16.60 -21.89
CA VAL A 766 -29.50 -15.32 -21.68
C VAL A 766 -30.09 -14.63 -20.46
N ASP A 767 -29.21 -14.16 -19.56
CA ASP A 767 -29.57 -13.52 -18.29
C ASP A 767 -30.46 -14.37 -17.38
N GLY A 768 -30.47 -15.70 -17.59
CA GLY A 768 -31.23 -16.67 -16.81
C GLY A 768 -30.40 -17.87 -16.36
N TYR A 769 -31.01 -18.71 -15.50
CA TYR A 769 -30.38 -19.93 -14.99
C TYR A 769 -31.08 -21.21 -15.44
N ARG A 770 -32.05 -21.09 -16.34
CA ARG A 770 -32.71 -22.27 -16.93
C ARG A 770 -31.74 -22.94 -17.91
N ILE A 771 -31.46 -24.21 -17.69
CA ILE A 771 -30.43 -24.94 -18.41
C ILE A 771 -30.96 -25.43 -19.76
N VAL A 772 -30.35 -24.99 -20.83
CA VAL A 772 -30.66 -25.40 -22.20
C VAL A 772 -29.96 -26.71 -22.54
N ALA A 773 -28.67 -26.82 -22.19
CA ALA A 773 -27.88 -28.02 -22.41
C ALA A 773 -26.74 -28.14 -21.38
N ALA A 774 -26.30 -29.36 -21.10
CA ALA A 774 -25.25 -29.64 -20.16
C ALA A 774 -24.35 -30.80 -20.71
N ALA A 775 -23.06 -30.72 -20.39
CA ALA A 775 -22.09 -31.79 -20.67
C ALA A 775 -21.06 -31.84 -19.51
N GLU A 776 -20.48 -33.02 -19.29
CA GLU A 776 -19.48 -33.22 -18.24
C GLU A 776 -18.31 -34.09 -18.67
N THR A 777 -17.17 -33.94 -18.01
CA THR A 777 -16.01 -34.82 -18.17
C THR A 777 -15.17 -34.80 -16.87
N SER A 778 -14.59 -35.94 -16.54
CA SER A 778 -13.79 -36.08 -15.30
C SER A 778 -12.31 -36.34 -15.58
N PHE A 779 -11.45 -35.91 -14.65
CA PHE A 779 -10.03 -36.19 -14.67
C PHE A 779 -9.50 -36.35 -13.24
N GLU A 780 -8.30 -36.88 -13.10
CA GLU A 780 -7.64 -37.11 -11.83
C GLU A 780 -6.29 -36.39 -11.78
N LEU A 781 -6.05 -35.64 -10.68
CA LEU A 781 -4.76 -35.05 -10.37
C LEU A 781 -4.04 -35.91 -9.33
N THR A 782 -2.93 -36.54 -9.72
CA THR A 782 -2.18 -37.48 -8.88
C THR A 782 -0.89 -36.88 -8.36
N SER A 783 -0.51 -37.16 -7.09
CA SER A 783 0.77 -36.73 -6.55
C SER A 783 1.95 -37.28 -7.36
N ALA A 784 2.99 -36.48 -7.55
CA ALA A 784 4.26 -37.00 -8.08
C ALA A 784 4.78 -38.08 -7.12
N LYS A 785 4.85 -39.34 -7.53
CA LYS A 785 5.60 -40.38 -6.79
C LYS A 785 7.05 -39.91 -6.76
N THR A 786 7.60 -39.66 -5.59
CA THR A 786 9.04 -39.54 -5.36
C THR A 786 9.66 -40.85 -5.90
N ALA A 787 10.50 -40.74 -6.91
CA ALA A 787 11.29 -41.87 -7.37
C ALA A 787 12.31 -42.18 -6.28
N VAL A 788 12.02 -43.11 -5.43
CA VAL A 788 13.01 -43.76 -4.59
C VAL A 788 13.74 -44.71 -5.54
N ASN A 789 14.99 -44.38 -5.85
CA ASN A 789 15.93 -45.22 -6.54
C ASN A 789 15.99 -46.59 -5.83
N GLY A 790 15.59 -47.61 -6.55
CA GLY A 790 15.67 -48.98 -6.08
C GLY A 790 17.09 -49.44 -5.86
N TRP A 791 17.33 -49.98 -4.71
CA TRP A 791 18.31 -51.01 -4.51
C TRP A 791 17.57 -52.35 -4.36
N GLN A 792 17.92 -53.30 -5.22
CA GLN A 792 17.43 -54.67 -5.17
C GLN A 792 18.03 -55.41 -3.97
N GLY A 793 17.23 -56.28 -3.37
CA GLY A 793 17.74 -57.34 -2.53
C GLY A 793 16.80 -57.87 -1.46
N GLY A 794 16.17 -59.05 -1.69
CA GLY A 794 15.85 -59.99 -0.65
C GLY A 794 14.41 -60.05 -0.14
N SER A 795 13.69 -61.04 -0.65
CA SER A 795 12.49 -61.63 -0.08
C SER A 795 12.69 -62.10 1.37
N VAL A 796 11.73 -61.83 2.27
CA VAL A 796 11.27 -62.74 3.32
C VAL A 796 9.82 -62.35 3.69
N GLU A 797 8.93 -63.34 3.59
CA GLU A 797 7.61 -63.40 4.20
C GLU A 797 7.73 -63.39 5.73
N ALA A 798 6.79 -62.78 6.43
CA ALA A 798 6.13 -63.36 7.63
C ALA A 798 5.16 -62.38 8.26
N GLU A 799 3.89 -62.70 8.18
CA GLU A 799 2.93 -62.94 9.29
C GLU A 799 2.54 -61.80 10.25
N LEU A 800 1.24 -61.65 10.25
CA LEU A 800 0.34 -61.12 11.27
C LEU A 800 0.77 -61.37 12.71
N ASN A 801 0.64 -60.41 13.58
CA ASN A 801 -0.11 -60.61 14.82
C ASN A 801 -0.56 -59.29 15.51
N HIS A 802 -1.81 -59.32 15.92
CA HIS A 802 -2.47 -58.43 16.89
C HIS A 802 -1.68 -58.24 18.21
N ARG A 803 -1.72 -57.03 18.75
CA ARG A 803 -2.08 -56.84 20.18
C ARG A 803 -2.26 -55.35 20.50
N ASP A 804 -3.42 -55.11 21.04
CA ASP A 804 -3.78 -53.95 21.86
C ASP A 804 -2.76 -53.68 22.97
N ARG A 805 -2.58 -52.36 23.27
CA ARG A 805 -2.50 -51.85 24.64
C ARG A 805 -2.49 -50.33 24.74
N ASP A 806 -3.59 -49.83 25.29
CA ASP A 806 -3.71 -48.84 26.36
C ASP A 806 -3.05 -47.44 26.26
N LEU A 807 -3.88 -46.50 26.10
CA LEU A 807 -3.75 -45.11 26.55
C LEU A 807 -3.71 -45.01 28.08
N PRO A 808 -3.04 -44.00 28.66
CA PRO A 808 -3.77 -43.20 29.63
C PRO A 808 -3.54 -41.68 29.54
N GLY A 809 -4.59 -40.94 29.89
CA GLY A 809 -4.52 -39.73 30.69
C GLY A 809 -4.88 -38.41 30.01
N GLN A 810 -6.16 -38.14 29.82
CA GLN A 810 -6.69 -36.75 29.83
C GLN A 810 -7.04 -36.34 31.27
N PRO A 811 -6.85 -35.07 31.68
CA PRO A 811 -7.55 -34.53 32.81
C PRO A 811 -8.81 -33.74 32.34
N ARG A 812 -9.88 -34.08 32.99
CA ARG A 812 -11.21 -33.45 32.93
C ARG A 812 -11.18 -32.01 33.43
N VAL A 813 -11.77 -31.12 32.68
CA VAL A 813 -12.16 -29.77 33.14
C VAL A 813 -13.54 -29.87 33.79
N ALA A 814 -13.60 -29.50 35.05
CA ALA A 814 -14.84 -29.37 35.83
C ALA A 814 -15.51 -28.01 35.52
N ARG A 815 -16.80 -28.07 35.20
CA ARG A 815 -17.73 -26.93 35.25
C ARG A 815 -17.90 -26.47 36.69
N ARG A 816 -17.88 -25.18 36.90
CA ARG A 816 -18.68 -24.56 37.97
C ARG A 816 -19.23 -23.22 37.48
N ALA A 817 -20.50 -23.11 37.73
CA ALA A 817 -21.35 -21.97 37.42
C ALA A 817 -21.32 -20.93 38.57
N ASP A 818 -21.74 -19.73 38.21
CA ASP A 818 -22.53 -18.74 38.94
C ASP A 818 -21.94 -17.80 40.00
N LEU A 819 -22.55 -16.63 39.88
CA LEU A 819 -22.67 -15.47 40.81
C LEU A 819 -21.54 -14.43 40.68
N GLY A 820 -21.77 -13.16 40.31
CA GLY A 820 -22.84 -12.25 40.59
C GLY A 820 -22.26 -10.83 40.74
N GLN A 821 -22.84 -9.89 40.12
CA GLN A 821 -22.91 -8.45 40.39
C GLN A 821 -21.84 -7.79 41.31
N ARG A 822 -21.07 -6.85 40.71
CA ARG A 822 -21.10 -5.39 41.00
C ARG A 822 -20.37 -4.61 39.94
#